data_7f36b531a9957403d68255763b5c8cfb
#
_entry.id   7f36b531a9957403d68255763b5c8cfb
#
_cell.length_a   1.000
_cell.length_b   1.000
_cell.length_c   1.000
_cell.angle_alpha   90.00
_cell.angle_beta   90.00
_cell.angle_gamma   90.00
#
_symmetry.space_group_name_H-M   'P 1'
#
loop_
_entity.id
_entity.type
_entity.pdbx_description
1 polymer ?
#
loop_
_entity_poly.entity_id
_entity_poly.type
_entity_poly.pdbx_seq_one_letter_code
_entity_poly.pdbx_strand_id
1 'polypeptide(L)'
;MLNMANRKGDTPFLLAVAHVGCPVLQLLMEKGANPEVTNYDGAGSFHYAVQEYDPMVIELLKDAGVDLNSKTIAGETPLYLAVRLHNTNLFEALLRAGANADCENAEGETPLMVAARQGYIYMTRVILEYKPNIDKVNSKCQNVVYLAVEGNDRHVVEFLLKEDEFPRLLKCADLDGNRPIHKAAEIGNLDIVSVIVSVSAGEGSMSCLGAPNMKGQTAVHIAAKFGHLNLLKKWCTNQSALFELEDNMGNTPTHLAAKRGHTDIVEWISHVANARIMQKRNYLGRTPLTFAAAKNQLSCLKVLLNIKGCNVNNRDKMQMTPLFVACLKGHTKTVQELLKNKADPTIRVAEDHEVYPGWNALNAAVQNKQLECVRLLLESDHGFDLLKNKTGHGRRAMTPFRQMIRVLPEAAQLVLDKHTTKSELPQTHQDYFTVFIFDPLEDSWALIESSTNSNKNLPRVTRLLKQIEMNTGMDRNSKNNKMEHPLRMMVEFQREELLQHELVIASLTWKRIDRMALNLLNIFVYLLFLACFTAFMLLTKPTYSILAGNNRTVEDVCLAMMNTGQKAYILPIDVVKYGTIVLAIVNLVKEMVQCFTNLADYLSFENVFELAFYSLAIATTVDTNGCMRRTGLREPWQWQTGTAGIVFAWIDLLMFFQRTTPIGIYLGIFGLILTNLANLAVVFSPFLVAFALAFHLLLGNQIRFNDMLNAFSSTVSMFSGEVGLADAMFNRYEPGASPEKSVYYATLSYLFFLTFVAFMSIALMNMLTGIAVGDVEAKKSQANLETVQQLVNSLVDSYTLLDKFKPNRSLRRKYIYFPNQKGGIQQQLFRYLYSHIEKSTRNEETSTQVKRIELDEVLDKLREKIGALRVAFFTLSETAAVLSRNTESAEEESRSSEFDSDSDK
;
A
#
# COMPACT_ATOMS: atom_id res chain seq x y z
N MET A 1 -17.30 35.40 -59.39
CA MET A 1 -16.43 34.21 -59.38
C MET A 1 -14.96 34.57 -59.06
N LEU A 2 -14.43 35.68 -59.58
CA LEU A 2 -12.99 36.01 -59.36
C LEU A 2 -12.50 36.19 -57.92
N ASN A 3 -13.40 36.48 -56.96
CA ASN A 3 -13.11 36.69 -55.55
C ASN A 3 -13.72 35.63 -54.66
N MET A 4 -14.18 34.47 -55.21
CA MET A 4 -14.73 33.35 -54.38
C MET A 4 -13.59 32.59 -53.77
N ALA A 5 -13.72 32.34 -52.46
CA ALA A 5 -12.72 31.60 -51.69
C ALA A 5 -13.00 30.06 -51.68
N ASN A 6 -11.94 29.26 -51.73
CA ASN A 6 -12.00 27.81 -51.50
C ASN A 6 -12.17 27.48 -50.01
N ARG A 7 -12.10 26.18 -49.65
CA ARG A 7 -12.22 25.70 -48.27
C ARG A 7 -11.10 26.19 -47.33
N LYS A 8 -9.98 26.67 -47.87
CA LYS A 8 -8.88 27.27 -47.09
C LYS A 8 -8.96 28.81 -47.05
N GLY A 9 -9.94 29.39 -47.72
CA GLY A 9 -10.06 30.83 -47.91
C GLY A 9 -9.25 31.39 -49.09
N ASP A 10 -8.60 30.53 -49.90
CA ASP A 10 -7.80 30.98 -51.02
C ASP A 10 -8.66 31.43 -52.21
N THR A 11 -8.42 32.63 -52.71
CA THR A 11 -9.05 33.11 -53.93
C THR A 11 -8.28 32.68 -55.17
N PRO A 12 -8.89 32.68 -56.35
CA PRO A 12 -8.19 32.46 -57.65
C PRO A 12 -6.96 33.35 -57.85
N PHE A 13 -7.01 34.57 -57.32
CA PHE A 13 -5.88 35.51 -57.39
C PHE A 13 -4.71 35.01 -56.46
N LEU A 14 -4.98 34.58 -55.22
CA LEU A 14 -3.95 34.06 -54.33
C LEU A 14 -3.29 32.80 -54.90
N LEU A 15 -4.10 31.90 -55.49
CA LEU A 15 -3.57 30.68 -56.13
C LEU A 15 -2.78 31.01 -57.41
N ALA A 16 -3.17 32.02 -58.14
CA ALA A 16 -2.42 32.49 -59.32
C ALA A 16 -1.08 33.12 -58.92
N VAL A 17 -1.02 33.83 -57.79
CA VAL A 17 0.25 34.35 -57.22
C VAL A 17 1.20 33.23 -56.91
N ALA A 18 0.66 32.11 -56.41
CA ALA A 18 1.47 30.94 -56.04
C ALA A 18 1.95 30.08 -57.21
N HIS A 19 1.32 30.12 -58.40
CA HIS A 19 1.57 29.10 -59.42
C HIS A 19 1.66 29.62 -60.87
N VAL A 20 1.35 30.91 -61.10
CA VAL A 20 1.21 31.43 -62.47
C VAL A 20 1.80 32.81 -62.57
N GLY A 21 2.78 33.03 -63.34
CA GLY A 21 3.52 34.29 -63.48
C GLY A 21 2.73 35.60 -63.73
N CYS A 22 3.42 36.75 -63.72
CA CYS A 22 2.89 38.12 -63.85
C CYS A 22 1.82 38.41 -64.90
N PRO A 23 1.84 37.84 -66.16
CA PRO A 23 0.83 38.17 -67.17
C PRO A 23 -0.60 37.78 -66.77
N VAL A 24 -0.77 36.66 -66.07
CA VAL A 24 -2.09 36.18 -65.59
C VAL A 24 -2.57 37.02 -64.42
N LEU A 25 -1.68 37.46 -63.56
CA LEU A 25 -2.01 38.32 -62.41
C LEU A 25 -2.51 39.69 -62.89
N GLN A 26 -1.85 40.30 -63.95
CA GLN A 26 -2.30 41.53 -64.56
C GLN A 26 -3.69 41.36 -65.12
N LEU A 27 -3.95 40.29 -65.89
CA LEU A 27 -5.26 40.02 -66.49
C LEU A 27 -6.34 39.84 -65.41
N LEU A 28 -6.04 39.14 -64.30
CA LEU A 28 -6.98 38.96 -63.18
C LEU A 28 -7.33 40.30 -62.53
N MET A 29 -6.34 41.20 -62.35
CA MET A 29 -6.55 42.56 -61.79
C MET A 29 -7.38 43.40 -62.70
N GLU A 30 -7.11 43.40 -64.07
CA GLU A 30 -7.90 44.07 -65.06
C GLU A 30 -9.38 43.64 -65.10
N LYS A 31 -9.64 42.37 -64.77
CA LYS A 31 -10.99 41.83 -64.68
C LYS A 31 -11.66 42.00 -63.27
N GLY A 32 -11.03 42.73 -62.34
CA GLY A 32 -11.63 43.08 -61.05
C GLY A 32 -11.37 42.08 -59.95
N ALA A 33 -10.33 41.27 -60.05
CA ALA A 33 -9.88 40.46 -58.88
C ALA A 33 -9.27 41.41 -57.85
N ASN A 34 -9.63 41.20 -56.57
CA ASN A 34 -9.10 41.97 -55.43
C ASN A 34 -7.76 41.43 -54.99
N PRO A 35 -6.63 42.12 -55.10
CA PRO A 35 -5.33 41.63 -54.68
C PRO A 35 -5.07 41.69 -53.14
N GLU A 36 -5.92 42.43 -52.38
CA GLU A 36 -5.77 42.58 -50.91
C GLU A 36 -6.44 41.51 -50.11
N VAL A 37 -7.13 40.54 -50.73
CA VAL A 37 -7.82 39.47 -50.00
C VAL A 37 -6.82 38.53 -49.31
N THR A 38 -7.14 38.16 -48.04
CA THR A 38 -6.39 37.17 -47.30
C THR A 38 -7.17 35.87 -47.19
N ASN A 39 -6.48 34.74 -47.06
CA ASN A 39 -7.09 33.46 -46.74
C ASN A 39 -7.51 33.34 -45.25
N TYR A 40 -8.05 32.20 -44.81
CA TYR A 40 -8.48 32.00 -43.43
C TYR A 40 -7.32 32.01 -42.43
N ASP A 41 -6.07 31.79 -42.86
CA ASP A 41 -4.87 31.92 -42.04
C ASP A 41 -4.34 33.36 -41.99
N GLY A 42 -5.01 34.29 -42.63
CA GLY A 42 -4.57 35.70 -42.77
C GLY A 42 -3.46 35.91 -43.82
N ALA A 43 -3.10 34.88 -44.57
CA ALA A 43 -2.05 35.04 -45.60
C ALA A 43 -2.60 35.76 -46.83
N GLY A 44 -2.00 36.90 -47.19
CA GLY A 44 -2.30 37.69 -48.33
C GLY A 44 -1.37 37.43 -49.53
N SER A 45 -1.54 38.19 -50.59
CA SER A 45 -0.84 38.01 -51.88
C SER A 45 0.69 37.99 -51.75
N PHE A 46 1.30 38.85 -50.93
CA PHE A 46 2.75 38.81 -50.67
C PHE A 46 3.22 37.58 -49.94
N HIS A 47 2.39 36.97 -49.09
CA HIS A 47 2.76 35.71 -48.41
C HIS A 47 2.82 34.53 -49.41
N TYR A 48 1.91 34.50 -50.39
CA TYR A 48 1.93 33.51 -51.45
C TYR A 48 3.08 33.73 -52.44
N ALA A 49 3.38 35.03 -52.74
CA ALA A 49 4.54 35.36 -53.56
C ALA A 49 5.88 34.84 -53.00
N VAL A 50 5.97 34.69 -51.67
CA VAL A 50 7.17 34.14 -51.01
C VAL A 50 7.39 32.65 -51.31
N GLN A 51 6.38 31.91 -51.69
CA GLN A 51 6.50 30.48 -52.05
C GLN A 51 7.06 30.29 -53.47
N GLU A 52 6.87 31.29 -54.36
CA GLU A 52 7.37 31.30 -55.76
C GLU A 52 8.61 32.19 -55.91
N TYR A 53 9.43 31.93 -56.95
CA TYR A 53 10.75 32.58 -57.12
C TYR A 53 10.75 33.81 -58.04
N ASP A 54 9.58 34.44 -58.35
CA ASP A 54 9.51 35.54 -59.30
C ASP A 54 9.49 36.95 -58.63
N PRO A 55 10.61 37.69 -58.59
CA PRO A 55 10.68 39.02 -58.01
C PRO A 55 9.76 40.08 -58.72
N MET A 56 9.39 39.84 -59.98
CA MET A 56 8.51 40.78 -60.73
C MET A 56 7.10 40.85 -60.15
N VAL A 57 6.67 39.77 -59.47
CA VAL A 57 5.36 39.71 -58.77
C VAL A 57 5.31 40.71 -57.62
N ILE A 58 6.41 40.96 -56.95
CA ILE A 58 6.48 41.94 -55.82
C ILE A 58 6.25 43.38 -56.35
N GLU A 59 6.90 43.75 -57.45
CA GLU A 59 6.69 45.13 -58.05
C GLU A 59 5.25 45.29 -58.49
N LEU A 60 4.69 44.29 -59.15
CA LEU A 60 3.30 44.33 -59.62
C LEU A 60 2.29 44.45 -58.46
N LEU A 61 2.48 43.67 -57.33
CA LEU A 61 1.62 43.74 -56.15
C LEU A 61 1.78 45.08 -55.40
N LYS A 62 2.98 45.64 -55.37
CA LYS A 62 3.26 46.96 -54.82
C LYS A 62 2.58 48.07 -55.60
N ASP A 63 2.67 48.06 -56.97
CA ASP A 63 2.00 49.02 -57.80
C ASP A 63 0.47 48.91 -57.71
N ALA A 64 -0.05 47.71 -57.37
CA ALA A 64 -1.45 47.48 -57.07
C ALA A 64 -1.88 47.97 -55.65
N GLY A 65 -0.97 48.53 -54.85
CA GLY A 65 -1.24 49.10 -53.54
C GLY A 65 -1.42 48.08 -52.41
N VAL A 66 -1.06 46.80 -52.60
CA VAL A 66 -1.17 45.77 -51.56
C VAL A 66 -0.19 46.06 -50.41
N ASP A 67 -0.64 45.90 -49.16
CA ASP A 67 0.20 46.12 -47.97
C ASP A 67 1.32 45.07 -47.86
N LEU A 68 2.58 45.56 -47.99
CA LEU A 68 3.82 44.77 -47.84
C LEU A 68 4.04 44.21 -46.44
N ASN A 69 3.37 44.77 -45.42
CA ASN A 69 3.54 44.39 -44.01
C ASN A 69 2.31 43.69 -43.41
N SER A 70 1.42 43.22 -44.27
CA SER A 70 0.26 42.42 -43.84
C SER A 70 0.69 41.22 -43.02
N LYS A 71 -0.08 40.91 -41.94
CA LYS A 71 0.26 39.84 -41.00
C LYS A 71 -0.70 38.66 -41.10
N THR A 72 -0.18 37.46 -41.05
CA THR A 72 -0.99 36.24 -40.87
C THR A 72 -1.56 36.22 -39.48
N ILE A 73 -2.45 35.24 -39.16
CA ILE A 73 -2.93 34.98 -37.77
C ILE A 73 -1.76 34.68 -36.83
N ALA A 74 -0.69 34.02 -37.29
CA ALA A 74 0.55 33.81 -36.54
C ALA A 74 1.40 35.10 -36.41
N GLY A 75 0.95 36.25 -36.94
CA GLY A 75 1.68 37.53 -36.93
C GLY A 75 2.84 37.57 -37.91
N GLU A 76 3.02 36.58 -38.77
CA GLU A 76 4.12 36.51 -39.73
C GLU A 76 3.88 37.50 -40.89
N THR A 77 4.90 38.31 -41.20
CA THR A 77 4.91 39.17 -42.37
C THR A 77 5.56 38.47 -43.59
N PRO A 78 5.34 38.90 -44.84
CA PRO A 78 6.02 38.35 -46.01
C PRO A 78 7.54 38.33 -45.87
N LEU A 79 8.12 39.38 -45.30
CA LEU A 79 9.56 39.48 -45.05
C LEU A 79 10.03 38.43 -44.03
N TYR A 80 9.29 38.27 -42.94
CA TYR A 80 9.56 37.23 -41.93
C TYR A 80 9.52 35.84 -42.57
N LEU A 81 8.51 35.57 -43.37
CA LEU A 81 8.33 34.29 -44.07
C LEU A 81 9.46 34.03 -45.07
N ALA A 82 9.91 35.05 -45.82
CA ALA A 82 11.04 34.94 -46.77
C ALA A 82 12.35 34.55 -46.05
N VAL A 83 12.59 35.10 -44.87
CA VAL A 83 13.72 34.73 -44.03
C VAL A 83 13.57 33.29 -43.53
N ARG A 84 12.40 32.93 -43.04
CA ARG A 84 12.14 31.56 -42.51
C ARG A 84 12.30 30.48 -43.58
N LEU A 85 11.87 30.75 -44.79
CA LEU A 85 12.00 29.83 -45.93
C LEU A 85 13.36 29.91 -46.65
N HIS A 86 14.28 30.77 -46.21
CA HIS A 86 15.60 30.99 -46.80
C HIS A 86 15.54 31.45 -48.27
N ASN A 87 14.51 32.19 -48.67
CA ASN A 87 14.38 32.70 -50.04
C ASN A 87 15.09 34.04 -50.16
N THR A 88 16.37 34.03 -50.58
CA THR A 88 17.24 35.19 -50.62
C THR A 88 16.83 36.21 -51.67
N ASN A 89 16.37 35.78 -52.84
CA ASN A 89 16.00 36.67 -53.94
C ASN A 89 14.76 37.48 -53.56
N LEU A 90 13.76 36.81 -53.03
CA LEU A 90 12.53 37.48 -52.66
C LEU A 90 12.69 38.34 -51.41
N PHE A 91 13.51 37.87 -50.46
CA PHE A 91 13.89 38.66 -49.29
C PHE A 91 14.47 40.04 -49.69
N GLU A 92 15.43 40.06 -50.62
CA GLU A 92 15.98 41.32 -51.12
C GLU A 92 14.96 42.16 -51.84
N ALA A 93 14.11 41.57 -52.70
CA ALA A 93 13.08 42.24 -53.40
C ALA A 93 12.05 42.95 -52.48
N LEU A 94 11.65 42.24 -51.37
CA LEU A 94 10.76 42.80 -50.35
C LEU A 94 11.40 43.99 -49.62
N LEU A 95 12.67 43.90 -49.26
CA LEU A 95 13.39 45.02 -48.60
C LEU A 95 13.55 46.19 -49.51
N ARG A 96 13.90 45.97 -50.76
CA ARG A 96 13.98 47.09 -51.79
C ARG A 96 12.59 47.71 -52.07
N ALA A 97 11.53 46.91 -51.99
CA ALA A 97 10.15 47.38 -52.08
C ALA A 97 9.71 48.26 -50.90
N GLY A 98 10.45 48.21 -49.77
CA GLY A 98 10.18 48.97 -48.54
C GLY A 98 9.47 48.20 -47.48
N ALA A 99 9.60 46.86 -47.42
CA ALA A 99 9.07 46.09 -46.37
C ALA A 99 9.74 46.47 -45.02
N ASN A 100 8.95 46.51 -43.96
CA ASN A 100 9.45 46.93 -42.64
C ASN A 100 10.28 45.81 -42.01
N ALA A 101 11.60 46.03 -41.84
CA ALA A 101 12.54 45.09 -41.25
C ALA A 101 12.31 44.85 -39.75
N ASP A 102 11.48 45.70 -39.09
CA ASP A 102 11.17 45.62 -37.65
C ASP A 102 9.82 44.98 -37.31
N CYS A 103 9.13 44.41 -38.28
CA CYS A 103 7.89 43.68 -38.02
C CYS A 103 8.11 42.46 -37.12
N GLU A 104 7.20 42.32 -36.16
CA GLU A 104 7.22 41.18 -35.21
C GLU A 104 6.09 40.20 -35.53
N ASN A 105 6.39 38.89 -35.39
CA ASN A 105 5.38 37.83 -35.38
C ASN A 105 4.60 37.81 -34.04
N ALA A 106 3.69 36.88 -33.84
CA ALA A 106 2.93 36.70 -32.60
C ALA A 106 3.82 36.36 -31.37
N GLU A 107 5.01 35.81 -31.59
CA GLU A 107 6.00 35.56 -30.54
C GLU A 107 6.95 36.74 -30.27
N GLY A 108 6.76 37.88 -30.95
CA GLY A 108 7.63 39.05 -30.84
C GLY A 108 8.98 38.90 -31.58
N GLU A 109 9.12 37.89 -32.46
CA GLU A 109 10.36 37.68 -33.20
C GLU A 109 10.39 38.56 -34.48
N THR A 110 11.51 39.25 -34.68
CA THR A 110 11.76 40.05 -35.89
C THR A 110 12.44 39.19 -36.99
N PRO A 111 12.41 39.59 -38.26
CA PRO A 111 13.16 38.93 -39.32
C PRO A 111 14.66 38.81 -39.03
N LEU A 112 15.26 39.83 -38.39
CA LEU A 112 16.67 39.77 -37.94
C LEU A 112 16.92 38.67 -36.93
N MET A 113 16.01 38.50 -35.97
CA MET A 113 16.10 37.43 -34.95
C MET A 113 16.04 36.03 -35.58
N VAL A 114 15.15 35.84 -36.56
CA VAL A 114 15.02 34.56 -37.27
C VAL A 114 16.25 34.27 -38.10
N ALA A 115 16.72 35.27 -38.86
CA ALA A 115 17.94 35.14 -39.68
C ALA A 115 19.16 34.77 -38.84
N ALA A 116 19.31 35.43 -37.68
CA ALA A 116 20.39 35.17 -36.74
C ALA A 116 20.28 33.77 -36.09
N ARG A 117 19.07 33.32 -35.72
CA ARG A 117 18.84 31.99 -35.14
C ARG A 117 19.07 30.87 -36.17
N GLN A 118 18.68 31.09 -37.41
CA GLN A 118 18.85 30.10 -38.47
C GLN A 118 20.29 30.04 -39.04
N GLY A 119 21.17 30.93 -38.64
CA GLY A 119 22.54 30.96 -39.12
C GLY A 119 22.72 31.66 -40.49
N TYR A 120 21.76 32.44 -40.94
CA TYR A 120 21.79 33.06 -42.29
C TYR A 120 22.59 34.36 -42.28
N ILE A 121 23.90 34.25 -42.32
CA ILE A 121 24.83 35.40 -42.23
C ILE A 121 24.57 36.42 -43.31
N TYR A 122 24.28 36.00 -44.54
CA TYR A 122 23.99 36.90 -45.64
C TYR A 122 22.74 37.77 -45.38
N MET A 123 21.62 37.10 -45.04
CA MET A 123 20.37 37.81 -44.73
C MET A 123 20.53 38.69 -43.49
N THR A 124 21.24 38.23 -42.48
CA THR A 124 21.54 39.01 -41.26
C THR A 124 22.28 40.31 -41.64
N ARG A 125 23.28 40.24 -42.53
CA ARG A 125 24.06 41.42 -43.00
C ARG A 125 23.17 42.38 -43.75
N VAL A 126 22.39 41.88 -44.70
CA VAL A 126 21.52 42.72 -45.53
C VAL A 126 20.45 43.42 -44.69
N ILE A 127 19.83 42.70 -43.70
CA ILE A 127 18.82 43.36 -42.83
C ILE A 127 19.46 44.54 -42.05
N LEU A 128 20.70 44.40 -41.57
CA LEU A 128 21.38 45.43 -40.77
C LEU A 128 21.66 46.70 -41.61
N GLU A 129 21.80 46.63 -42.95
CA GLU A 129 21.93 47.80 -43.82
C GLU A 129 20.69 48.70 -43.79
N TYR A 130 19.49 48.11 -43.46
CA TYR A 130 18.24 48.86 -43.31
C TYR A 130 18.04 49.42 -41.90
N LYS A 131 19.06 49.33 -40.97
CA LYS A 131 19.08 49.90 -39.62
C LYS A 131 17.88 49.48 -38.75
N PRO A 132 17.62 48.16 -38.60
CA PRO A 132 16.53 47.70 -37.74
C PRO A 132 16.79 48.05 -36.28
N ASN A 133 15.73 48.04 -35.45
CA ASN A 133 15.87 48.20 -34.02
C ASN A 133 16.45 46.93 -33.37
N ILE A 134 17.73 46.99 -33.01
CA ILE A 134 18.48 45.84 -32.40
C ILE A 134 18.09 45.55 -30.93
N ASP A 135 17.44 46.52 -30.24
CA ASP A 135 17.03 46.35 -28.82
C ASP A 135 15.70 45.61 -28.64
N LYS A 136 15.05 45.25 -29.74
CA LYS A 136 13.84 44.43 -29.69
C LYS A 136 14.12 43.07 -29.06
N VAL A 137 13.13 42.60 -28.30
CA VAL A 137 13.15 41.27 -27.64
C VAL A 137 11.86 40.55 -27.96
N ASN A 138 11.93 39.22 -28.07
CA ASN A 138 10.76 38.39 -28.25
C ASN A 138 9.93 38.24 -26.93
N SER A 139 8.82 37.51 -26.98
CA SER A 139 7.94 37.23 -25.83
C SER A 139 8.67 36.58 -24.65
N LYS A 140 9.83 35.94 -24.86
CA LYS A 140 10.70 35.36 -23.83
C LYS A 140 11.80 36.34 -23.35
N CYS A 141 11.74 37.63 -23.74
CA CYS A 141 12.78 38.64 -23.47
C CYS A 141 14.13 38.27 -24.09
N GLN A 142 14.19 37.48 -25.14
CA GLN A 142 15.42 37.10 -25.84
C GLN A 142 15.72 38.10 -26.96
N ASN A 143 16.94 38.62 -26.96
CA ASN A 143 17.43 39.52 -27.99
C ASN A 143 18.07 38.75 -29.18
N VAL A 144 18.46 39.48 -30.22
CA VAL A 144 19.03 38.89 -31.44
C VAL A 144 20.33 38.11 -31.16
N VAL A 145 21.20 38.58 -30.26
CA VAL A 145 22.46 37.88 -29.89
C VAL A 145 22.16 36.60 -29.16
N TYR A 146 21.15 36.58 -28.29
CA TYR A 146 20.71 35.36 -27.60
C TYR A 146 20.25 34.31 -28.61
N LEU A 147 19.44 34.72 -29.58
CA LEU A 147 18.90 33.80 -30.59
C LEU A 147 19.99 33.35 -31.58
N ALA A 148 20.95 34.21 -31.94
CA ALA A 148 22.11 33.81 -32.73
C ALA A 148 22.95 32.74 -32.03
N VAL A 149 23.15 32.87 -30.71
CA VAL A 149 23.80 31.84 -29.90
C VAL A 149 22.96 30.56 -29.85
N GLU A 150 21.65 30.67 -29.76
CA GLU A 150 20.73 29.52 -29.79
C GLU A 150 20.82 28.76 -31.12
N GLY A 151 20.96 29.47 -32.22
CA GLY A 151 21.16 28.94 -33.57
C GLY A 151 22.50 28.18 -33.73
N ASN A 152 23.42 28.35 -32.80
CA ASN A 152 24.70 27.66 -32.74
C ASN A 152 25.63 27.89 -33.95
N ASP A 153 25.47 28.98 -34.68
CA ASP A 153 26.37 29.37 -35.78
C ASP A 153 27.42 30.40 -35.33
N ARG A 154 28.69 29.98 -35.35
CA ARG A 154 29.82 30.81 -34.91
C ARG A 154 29.94 32.08 -35.77
N HIS A 155 29.74 31.98 -37.09
CA HIS A 155 30.01 33.09 -38.03
C HIS A 155 28.99 34.22 -37.82
N VAL A 156 27.73 33.90 -37.62
CA VAL A 156 26.69 34.90 -37.31
C VAL A 156 26.97 35.59 -35.98
N VAL A 157 27.32 34.82 -34.94
CA VAL A 157 27.61 35.37 -33.61
C VAL A 157 28.86 36.26 -33.67
N GLU A 158 29.92 35.81 -34.36
CA GLU A 158 31.15 36.59 -34.53
C GLU A 158 30.91 37.88 -35.36
N PHE A 159 30.07 37.80 -36.40
CA PHE A 159 29.69 38.94 -37.22
C PHE A 159 28.92 40.01 -36.39
N LEU A 160 27.88 39.57 -35.68
CA LEU A 160 27.09 40.50 -34.84
C LEU A 160 27.94 41.16 -33.77
N LEU A 161 28.79 40.40 -33.07
CA LEU A 161 29.61 40.95 -31.96
C LEU A 161 30.80 41.82 -32.42
N LYS A 162 31.11 41.88 -33.71
CA LYS A 162 32.09 42.83 -34.29
C LYS A 162 31.50 44.23 -34.53
N GLU A 163 30.20 44.37 -34.62
CA GLU A 163 29.52 45.66 -34.73
C GLU A 163 29.43 46.31 -33.33
N ASP A 164 29.74 47.58 -33.25
CA ASP A 164 29.96 48.33 -31.97
C ASP A 164 28.75 48.33 -31.03
N GLU A 165 27.54 48.21 -31.54
CA GLU A 165 26.32 48.29 -30.73
C GLU A 165 25.92 46.97 -30.10
N PHE A 166 26.30 45.80 -30.61
CA PHE A 166 25.82 44.47 -30.17
C PHE A 166 26.47 43.95 -28.87
N PRO A 167 27.72 44.25 -28.53
CA PRO A 167 28.34 43.75 -27.29
C PRO A 167 27.55 44.10 -26.04
N ARG A 168 26.82 45.22 -26.01
CA ARG A 168 25.96 45.58 -24.87
C ARG A 168 24.82 44.59 -24.65
N LEU A 169 24.31 43.93 -25.72
CA LEU A 169 23.23 42.95 -25.67
C LEU A 169 23.64 41.67 -24.97
N LEU A 170 24.92 41.38 -24.78
CA LEU A 170 25.42 40.27 -23.99
C LEU A 170 25.02 40.37 -22.51
N LYS A 171 24.68 41.55 -22.00
CA LYS A 171 24.24 41.77 -20.61
C LYS A 171 22.74 41.58 -20.44
N CYS A 172 21.96 41.63 -21.51
CA CYS A 172 20.51 41.42 -21.44
C CYS A 172 20.18 39.98 -21.15
N ALA A 173 19.17 39.76 -20.33
CA ALA A 173 18.74 38.46 -19.88
C ALA A 173 17.32 38.10 -20.37
N ASP A 174 17.05 36.83 -20.59
CA ASP A 174 15.72 36.31 -20.86
C ASP A 174 14.83 36.31 -19.60
N LEU A 175 13.60 35.82 -19.70
CA LEU A 175 12.65 35.72 -18.57
C LEU A 175 13.17 34.85 -17.39
N ASP A 176 14.05 33.89 -17.63
CA ASP A 176 14.71 33.07 -16.60
C ASP A 176 15.99 33.73 -16.03
N GLY A 177 16.33 34.92 -16.53
CA GLY A 177 17.56 35.62 -16.17
C GLY A 177 18.79 35.09 -16.93
N ASN A 178 18.64 34.24 -17.92
CA ASN A 178 19.77 33.71 -18.66
C ASN A 178 20.27 34.75 -19.68
N ARG A 179 21.54 35.07 -19.64
CA ARG A 179 22.25 35.87 -20.64
C ARG A 179 22.71 34.97 -21.79
N PRO A 180 23.10 35.53 -22.94
CA PRO A 180 23.65 34.77 -24.06
C PRO A 180 24.76 33.79 -23.69
N ILE A 181 25.62 34.12 -22.70
CA ILE A 181 26.67 33.23 -22.18
C ILE A 181 26.12 31.99 -21.50
N HIS A 182 24.96 32.08 -20.82
CA HIS A 182 24.29 30.92 -20.21
C HIS A 182 23.76 29.97 -21.30
N LYS A 183 23.20 30.53 -22.37
CA LYS A 183 22.75 29.74 -23.54
C LYS A 183 23.92 29.08 -24.26
N ALA A 184 25.01 29.80 -24.46
CA ALA A 184 26.23 29.27 -25.05
C ALA A 184 26.83 28.13 -24.20
N ALA A 185 26.78 28.26 -22.85
CA ALA A 185 27.20 27.23 -21.90
C ALA A 185 26.27 26.01 -21.90
N GLU A 186 25.00 26.19 -22.21
CA GLU A 186 24.01 25.11 -22.38
C GLU A 186 24.30 24.28 -23.64
N ILE A 187 24.56 24.97 -24.77
CA ILE A 187 24.85 24.32 -26.06
C ILE A 187 26.23 23.63 -26.04
N GLY A 188 27.20 24.25 -25.39
CA GLY A 188 28.52 23.66 -25.24
C GLY A 188 29.52 23.97 -26.38
N ASN A 189 29.18 24.91 -27.28
CA ASN A 189 30.06 25.24 -28.38
C ASN A 189 31.25 26.13 -27.91
N LEU A 190 32.45 25.55 -27.97
CA LEU A 190 33.67 26.21 -27.49
C LEU A 190 34.04 27.47 -28.26
N ASP A 191 33.74 27.52 -29.58
CA ASP A 191 34.07 28.60 -30.45
C ASP A 191 33.22 29.84 -30.17
N ILE A 192 31.90 29.63 -30.06
CA ILE A 192 30.94 30.72 -29.74
C ILE A 192 31.26 31.30 -28.38
N VAL A 193 31.48 30.43 -27.41
CA VAL A 193 31.85 30.87 -26.06
C VAL A 193 33.15 31.66 -26.06
N SER A 194 34.15 31.23 -26.84
CA SER A 194 35.43 31.96 -26.93
C SER A 194 35.26 33.36 -27.52
N VAL A 195 34.37 33.53 -28.52
CA VAL A 195 34.04 34.83 -29.09
C VAL A 195 33.36 35.73 -28.04
N ILE A 196 32.34 35.21 -27.32
CA ILE A 196 31.63 35.99 -26.29
C ILE A 196 32.60 36.44 -25.17
N VAL A 197 33.45 35.54 -24.69
CA VAL A 197 34.42 35.84 -23.60
C VAL A 197 35.48 36.86 -24.09
N SER A 198 35.98 36.75 -25.34
CA SER A 198 36.97 37.68 -25.89
C SER A 198 36.41 39.11 -26.01
N VAL A 199 35.18 39.26 -26.45
CA VAL A 199 34.49 40.56 -26.54
C VAL A 199 34.20 41.15 -25.15
N SER A 200 33.87 40.27 -24.16
CA SER A 200 33.62 40.69 -22.79
C SER A 200 34.91 40.94 -21.96
N ALA A 201 36.10 40.67 -22.52
CA ALA A 201 37.38 40.76 -21.80
C ALA A 201 37.76 42.17 -21.34
N GLY A 202 37.22 43.24 -22.00
CA GLY A 202 37.42 44.63 -21.58
C GLY A 202 36.83 44.95 -20.21
N GLU A 203 35.87 44.22 -19.70
CA GLU A 203 35.24 44.37 -18.36
C GLU A 203 35.69 43.31 -17.34
N GLY A 204 36.65 42.46 -17.70
CA GLY A 204 37.10 41.30 -16.90
C GLY A 204 36.31 40.05 -17.20
N SER A 205 36.96 39.00 -17.73
CA SER A 205 36.35 37.70 -18.09
C SER A 205 35.59 37.03 -16.92
N MET A 206 35.92 37.34 -15.67
CA MET A 206 35.25 36.87 -14.45
C MET A 206 33.83 37.45 -14.31
N SER A 207 33.59 38.69 -14.77
CA SER A 207 32.29 39.34 -14.66
C SER A 207 31.23 38.65 -15.54
N CYS A 208 31.62 38.16 -16.70
CA CYS A 208 30.71 37.48 -17.65
C CYS A 208 30.37 36.05 -17.21
N LEU A 209 31.40 35.25 -16.83
CA LEU A 209 31.24 33.85 -16.41
C LEU A 209 30.60 33.68 -15.05
N GLY A 210 30.80 34.67 -14.16
CA GLY A 210 30.24 34.68 -12.80
C GLY A 210 28.84 35.29 -12.67
N ALA A 211 28.29 35.83 -13.76
CA ALA A 211 26.96 36.45 -13.75
C ALA A 211 25.87 35.39 -13.44
N PRO A 212 25.02 35.62 -12.43
CA PRO A 212 23.96 34.66 -12.11
C PRO A 212 22.69 34.89 -12.92
N ASN A 213 21.95 33.83 -13.22
CA ASN A 213 20.57 33.89 -13.70
C ASN A 213 19.59 34.01 -12.50
N MET A 214 18.26 34.01 -12.72
CA MET A 214 17.27 34.05 -11.64
C MET A 214 17.36 32.90 -10.64
N LYS A 215 17.93 31.74 -11.02
CA LYS A 215 18.21 30.61 -10.14
C LYS A 215 19.56 30.72 -9.43
N GLY A 216 20.28 31.84 -9.60
CA GLY A 216 21.64 32.02 -9.09
C GLY A 216 22.69 31.23 -9.87
N GLN A 217 22.31 30.56 -10.97
CA GLN A 217 23.23 29.72 -11.73
C GLN A 217 24.05 30.56 -12.68
N THR A 218 25.37 30.38 -12.65
CA THR A 218 26.33 31.00 -13.57
C THR A 218 26.53 30.11 -14.81
N ALA A 219 27.22 30.65 -15.83
CA ALA A 219 27.57 29.86 -17.02
C ALA A 219 28.32 28.55 -16.68
N VAL A 220 29.17 28.59 -15.63
CA VAL A 220 29.91 27.39 -15.14
C VAL A 220 28.96 26.34 -14.57
N HIS A 221 27.93 26.77 -13.83
CA HIS A 221 26.89 25.85 -13.34
C HIS A 221 26.15 25.15 -14.49
N ILE A 222 25.83 25.93 -15.54
CA ILE A 222 25.11 25.40 -16.68
C ILE A 222 26.00 24.44 -17.49
N ALA A 223 27.23 24.79 -17.78
CA ALA A 223 28.18 23.92 -18.45
C ALA A 223 28.39 22.60 -17.67
N ALA A 224 28.49 22.67 -16.34
CA ALA A 224 28.61 21.49 -15.49
C ALA A 224 27.30 20.64 -15.46
N LYS A 225 26.13 21.29 -15.52
CA LYS A 225 24.81 20.63 -15.58
C LYS A 225 24.59 19.87 -16.90
N PHE A 226 25.09 20.41 -18.03
CA PHE A 226 24.89 19.84 -19.36
C PHE A 226 26.05 18.94 -19.83
N GLY A 227 27.16 18.88 -19.12
CA GLY A 227 28.22 17.92 -19.39
C GLY A 227 29.36 18.43 -20.27
N HIS A 228 29.52 19.73 -20.41
CA HIS A 228 30.51 20.33 -21.33
C HIS A 228 31.91 20.49 -20.69
N LEU A 229 32.62 19.38 -20.57
CA LEU A 229 33.94 19.31 -19.96
C LEU A 229 34.97 20.25 -20.62
N ASN A 230 34.96 20.35 -21.96
CA ASN A 230 35.92 21.19 -22.70
C ASN A 230 35.79 22.67 -22.37
N LEU A 231 34.55 23.14 -22.19
CA LEU A 231 34.32 24.53 -21.73
C LEU A 231 34.90 24.76 -20.33
N LEU A 232 34.59 23.86 -19.41
CA LEU A 232 35.06 23.94 -18.02
C LEU A 232 36.60 23.89 -17.95
N LYS A 233 37.24 23.04 -18.74
CA LYS A 233 38.69 23.00 -18.84
C LYS A 233 39.26 24.35 -19.30
N LYS A 234 38.69 24.97 -20.30
CA LYS A 234 39.16 26.26 -20.83
C LYS A 234 38.97 27.41 -19.82
N TRP A 235 37.85 27.42 -19.09
CA TRP A 235 37.54 28.53 -18.17
C TRP A 235 38.22 28.42 -16.81
N CYS A 236 38.34 27.22 -16.29
CA CYS A 236 38.61 26.99 -14.86
C CYS A 236 40.04 26.47 -14.59
N THR A 237 40.85 26.17 -15.62
CA THR A 237 42.23 25.67 -15.42
C THR A 237 43.09 26.65 -14.57
N ASN A 238 42.86 27.96 -14.75
CA ASN A 238 43.59 28.99 -14.01
C ASN A 238 42.71 29.72 -12.97
N GLN A 239 41.42 29.33 -12.82
CA GLN A 239 40.44 30.05 -12.00
C GLN A 239 39.55 29.06 -11.24
N SER A 240 40.15 28.31 -10.32
CA SER A 240 39.42 27.33 -9.49
C SER A 240 38.31 27.93 -8.63
N ALA A 241 38.36 29.24 -8.36
CA ALA A 241 37.33 29.97 -7.62
C ALA A 241 35.94 29.91 -8.25
N LEU A 242 35.85 29.71 -9.58
CA LEU A 242 34.58 29.57 -10.29
C LEU A 242 33.79 28.31 -9.89
N PHE A 243 34.45 27.27 -9.35
CA PHE A 243 33.81 26.08 -8.81
C PHE A 243 33.23 26.27 -7.41
N GLU A 244 33.60 27.35 -6.71
CA GLU A 244 33.09 27.70 -5.39
C GLU A 244 31.82 28.53 -5.41
N LEU A 245 31.47 29.06 -6.61
CA LEU A 245 30.24 29.84 -6.78
C LEU A 245 29.01 28.98 -6.42
N GLU A 246 28.06 29.60 -5.78
CA GLU A 246 26.83 28.97 -5.28
C GLU A 246 25.62 29.50 -6.04
N ASP A 247 24.68 28.62 -6.40
CA ASP A 247 23.37 29.03 -6.86
C ASP A 247 22.44 29.44 -5.68
N ASN A 248 21.20 29.85 -5.95
CA ASN A 248 20.25 30.29 -4.90
C ASN A 248 19.91 29.18 -3.89
N MET A 249 20.26 27.94 -4.18
CA MET A 249 20.10 26.79 -3.27
C MET A 249 21.40 26.41 -2.57
N GLY A 250 22.50 27.17 -2.82
CA GLY A 250 23.84 26.88 -2.36
C GLY A 250 24.52 25.72 -3.12
N ASN A 251 23.98 25.29 -4.28
CA ASN A 251 24.65 24.25 -5.05
C ASN A 251 25.82 24.86 -5.83
N THR A 252 26.94 24.13 -5.86
CA THR A 252 28.08 24.43 -6.72
C THR A 252 27.96 23.72 -8.08
N PRO A 253 28.75 24.07 -9.07
CA PRO A 253 28.79 23.34 -10.34
C PRO A 253 28.98 21.83 -10.16
N THR A 254 29.76 21.41 -9.16
CA THR A 254 29.98 19.99 -8.81
C THR A 254 28.70 19.27 -8.37
N HIS A 255 27.82 19.95 -7.64
CA HIS A 255 26.52 19.39 -7.25
C HIS A 255 25.66 19.11 -8.48
N LEU A 256 25.65 20.03 -9.46
CA LEU A 256 24.85 19.88 -10.68
C LEU A 256 25.42 18.78 -11.59
N ALA A 257 26.74 18.71 -11.75
CA ALA A 257 27.41 17.65 -12.50
C ALA A 257 27.11 16.27 -11.87
N ALA A 258 27.25 16.12 -10.56
CA ALA A 258 26.94 14.89 -9.82
C ALA A 258 25.46 14.50 -9.93
N LYS A 259 24.55 15.49 -9.89
CA LYS A 259 23.10 15.28 -10.06
C LYS A 259 22.76 14.71 -11.44
N ARG A 260 23.45 15.13 -12.49
CA ARG A 260 23.21 14.73 -13.87
C ARG A 260 24.00 13.51 -14.33
N GLY A 261 25.04 13.16 -13.58
CA GLY A 261 25.85 11.97 -13.87
C GLY A 261 27.06 12.22 -14.77
N HIS A 262 27.53 13.46 -14.88
CA HIS A 262 28.69 13.82 -15.68
C HIS A 262 29.98 13.43 -14.97
N THR A 263 30.36 12.16 -15.11
CA THR A 263 31.50 11.54 -14.40
C THR A 263 32.80 12.23 -14.71
N ASP A 264 33.03 12.51 -16.01
CA ASP A 264 34.25 13.12 -16.54
C ASP A 264 34.52 14.50 -15.92
N ILE A 265 33.44 15.29 -15.71
CA ILE A 265 33.53 16.59 -15.05
C ILE A 265 33.86 16.43 -13.58
N VAL A 266 33.16 15.51 -12.89
CA VAL A 266 33.42 15.26 -11.45
C VAL A 266 34.84 14.76 -11.24
N GLU A 267 35.32 13.85 -12.07
CA GLU A 267 36.67 13.33 -12.04
C GLU A 267 37.71 14.43 -12.32
N TRP A 268 37.53 15.21 -13.38
CA TRP A 268 38.43 16.31 -13.68
C TRP A 268 38.47 17.35 -12.56
N ILE A 269 37.33 17.78 -12.00
CA ILE A 269 37.27 18.72 -10.87
C ILE A 269 38.01 18.13 -9.65
N SER A 270 37.94 16.82 -9.41
CA SER A 270 38.64 16.18 -8.30
C SER A 270 40.16 16.28 -8.40
N HIS A 271 40.71 16.42 -9.62
CA HIS A 271 42.14 16.60 -9.86
C HIS A 271 42.58 18.06 -9.81
N VAL A 272 41.75 18.98 -10.24
CA VAL A 272 42.10 20.42 -10.37
C VAL A 272 41.72 21.22 -9.12
N ALA A 273 40.63 20.88 -8.48
CA ALA A 273 40.11 21.62 -7.34
C ALA A 273 40.45 20.93 -6.00
N ASN A 274 40.45 21.72 -4.93
CA ASN A 274 40.65 21.22 -3.58
C ASN A 274 39.56 20.23 -3.18
N ALA A 275 39.88 19.18 -2.40
CA ALA A 275 38.92 18.22 -1.84
C ALA A 275 37.75 18.89 -1.07
N ARG A 276 37.95 20.13 -0.59
CA ARG A 276 36.89 20.94 0.04
C ARG A 276 35.71 21.21 -0.88
N ILE A 277 35.95 21.49 -2.16
CA ILE A 277 34.89 21.81 -3.13
C ILE A 277 34.00 20.61 -3.38
N MET A 278 34.62 19.41 -3.41
CA MET A 278 33.90 18.15 -3.62
C MET A 278 33.00 17.74 -2.43
N GLN A 279 33.26 18.32 -1.24
CA GLN A 279 32.51 18.06 -0.01
C GLN A 279 31.67 19.25 0.43
N LYS A 280 31.64 20.33 -0.36
CA LYS A 280 30.87 21.53 -0.03
C LYS A 280 29.39 21.17 0.15
N ARG A 281 28.77 21.77 1.15
CA ARG A 281 27.34 21.55 1.48
C ARG A 281 26.52 22.70 0.93
N ASN A 282 25.42 22.38 0.27
CA ASN A 282 24.44 23.38 -0.14
C ASN A 282 23.62 23.89 1.09
N TYR A 283 22.69 24.79 0.89
CA TYR A 283 21.88 25.39 1.98
C TYR A 283 21.00 24.36 2.69
N LEU A 284 20.69 23.19 2.07
CA LEU A 284 20.03 22.07 2.71
C LEU A 284 21.01 21.12 3.41
N GLY A 285 22.32 21.41 3.41
CA GLY A 285 23.35 20.57 3.98
C GLY A 285 23.76 19.37 3.13
N ARG A 286 23.27 19.27 1.88
CA ARG A 286 23.55 18.18 0.95
C ARG A 286 24.88 18.40 0.22
N THR A 287 25.62 17.30 0.02
CA THR A 287 26.87 17.28 -0.75
C THR A 287 26.64 16.74 -2.16
N PRO A 288 27.59 16.90 -3.09
CA PRO A 288 27.54 16.25 -4.41
C PRO A 288 27.30 14.73 -4.33
N LEU A 289 27.86 14.05 -3.31
CA LEU A 289 27.65 12.63 -3.06
C LEU A 289 26.15 12.31 -2.80
N THR A 290 25.45 13.17 -2.03
CA THR A 290 24.03 13.01 -1.77
C THR A 290 23.20 13.13 -3.04
N PHE A 291 23.58 14.04 -3.95
CA PHE A 291 22.91 14.21 -5.24
C PHE A 291 23.15 13.02 -6.18
N ALA A 292 24.39 12.50 -6.24
CA ALA A 292 24.70 11.31 -7.01
C ALA A 292 23.92 10.08 -6.50
N ALA A 293 23.83 9.91 -5.18
CA ALA A 293 23.03 8.86 -4.55
C ALA A 293 21.53 9.00 -4.83
N ALA A 294 20.99 10.22 -4.76
CA ALA A 294 19.58 10.51 -5.01
C ALA A 294 19.14 10.28 -6.45
N LYS A 295 20.06 10.32 -7.41
CA LYS A 295 19.81 10.19 -8.87
C LYS A 295 20.39 8.91 -9.49
N ASN A 296 20.88 7.98 -8.65
CA ASN A 296 21.46 6.70 -9.07
C ASN A 296 22.67 6.84 -10.02
N GLN A 297 23.46 7.88 -9.83
CA GLN A 297 24.64 8.13 -10.67
C GLN A 297 25.86 7.36 -10.13
N LEU A 298 25.90 6.05 -10.41
CA LEU A 298 26.85 5.12 -9.82
C LEU A 298 28.32 5.47 -10.16
N SER A 299 28.61 5.86 -11.40
CA SER A 299 29.95 6.23 -11.83
C SER A 299 30.47 7.46 -11.10
N CYS A 300 29.65 8.54 -11.03
CA CYS A 300 29.97 9.73 -10.25
C CYS A 300 30.14 9.43 -8.76
N LEU A 301 29.28 8.57 -8.23
CA LEU A 301 29.34 8.15 -6.83
C LEU A 301 30.69 7.50 -6.50
N LYS A 302 31.17 6.58 -7.34
CA LYS A 302 32.47 5.90 -7.17
C LYS A 302 33.62 6.90 -7.17
N VAL A 303 33.62 7.85 -8.10
CA VAL A 303 34.65 8.90 -8.15
C VAL A 303 34.65 9.73 -6.86
N LEU A 304 33.47 10.16 -6.40
CA LEU A 304 33.33 10.96 -5.18
C LEU A 304 33.75 10.19 -3.91
N LEU A 305 33.50 8.89 -3.83
CA LEU A 305 33.90 8.03 -2.72
C LEU A 305 35.40 7.80 -2.65
N ASN A 306 36.10 7.79 -3.80
CA ASN A 306 37.55 7.61 -3.86
C ASN A 306 38.35 8.85 -3.43
N ILE A 307 37.69 9.99 -3.24
CA ILE A 307 38.36 11.23 -2.82
C ILE A 307 38.82 11.11 -1.36
N LYS A 308 40.10 11.40 -1.09
CA LYS A 308 40.67 11.38 0.26
C LYS A 308 39.87 12.29 1.20
N GLY A 309 39.40 11.71 2.33
CA GLY A 309 38.66 12.45 3.34
C GLY A 309 37.15 12.61 3.03
N CYS A 310 36.62 11.92 2.03
CA CYS A 310 35.19 11.93 1.76
C CYS A 310 34.40 11.34 2.95
N ASN A 311 33.48 12.13 3.50
CA ASN A 311 32.58 11.66 4.54
C ASN A 311 31.33 11.00 3.91
N VAL A 312 31.32 9.68 3.86
CA VAL A 312 30.22 8.87 3.31
C VAL A 312 28.92 9.08 4.11
N ASN A 313 29.04 9.37 5.43
CA ASN A 313 27.94 9.55 6.37
C ASN A 313 27.55 11.02 6.55
N ASN A 314 27.81 11.86 5.57
CA ASN A 314 27.43 13.25 5.63
C ASN A 314 25.90 13.41 5.78
N ARG A 315 25.49 14.20 6.79
CA ARG A 315 24.07 14.42 7.12
C ARG A 315 23.62 15.77 6.57
N ASP A 316 22.48 15.81 5.90
CA ASP A 316 21.85 17.08 5.53
C ASP A 316 21.18 17.75 6.76
N LYS A 317 20.52 18.90 6.57
CA LYS A 317 19.83 19.61 7.66
C LYS A 317 18.73 18.77 8.33
N MET A 318 18.15 17.81 7.60
CA MET A 318 17.15 16.87 8.10
C MET A 318 17.78 15.59 8.68
N GLN A 319 19.13 15.59 8.86
CA GLN A 319 19.91 14.43 9.29
C GLN A 319 19.88 13.24 8.33
N MET A 320 19.43 13.41 7.07
CA MET A 320 19.43 12.36 6.05
C MET A 320 20.85 12.14 5.50
N THR A 321 21.25 10.86 5.39
CA THR A 321 22.52 10.44 4.78
C THR A 321 22.34 10.09 3.30
N PRO A 322 23.42 10.06 2.49
CA PRO A 322 23.36 9.55 1.11
C PRO A 322 22.75 8.13 1.01
N LEU A 323 23.09 7.26 1.98
CA LEU A 323 22.56 5.90 2.07
C LEU A 323 21.04 5.92 2.32
N PHE A 324 20.55 6.74 3.25
CA PHE A 324 19.12 6.89 3.52
C PHE A 324 18.35 7.32 2.26
N VAL A 325 18.87 8.32 1.53
CA VAL A 325 18.25 8.82 0.31
C VAL A 325 18.26 7.77 -0.81
N ALA A 326 19.34 6.99 -0.95
CA ALA A 326 19.42 5.89 -1.91
C ALA A 326 18.41 4.78 -1.60
N CYS A 327 18.26 4.42 -0.32
CA CYS A 327 17.26 3.44 0.15
C CYS A 327 15.82 3.94 -0.07
N LEU A 328 15.58 5.23 0.20
CA LEU A 328 14.27 5.87 -0.05
C LEU A 328 13.85 5.81 -1.52
N LYS A 329 14.81 5.86 -2.45
CA LYS A 329 14.58 5.83 -3.90
C LYS A 329 14.70 4.43 -4.52
N GLY A 330 15.17 3.44 -3.78
CA GLY A 330 15.33 2.07 -4.26
C GLY A 330 16.55 1.83 -5.16
N HIS A 331 17.59 2.62 -5.02
CA HIS A 331 18.79 2.53 -5.86
C HIS A 331 19.75 1.44 -5.36
N THR A 332 19.47 0.18 -5.65
CA THR A 332 20.14 -1.03 -5.12
C THR A 332 21.66 -1.02 -5.36
N LYS A 333 22.12 -0.72 -6.59
CA LYS A 333 23.55 -0.64 -6.92
C LYS A 333 24.27 0.45 -6.14
N THR A 334 23.62 1.58 -5.95
CA THR A 334 24.15 2.72 -5.15
C THR A 334 24.20 2.37 -3.67
N VAL A 335 23.17 1.70 -3.13
CA VAL A 335 23.16 1.20 -1.74
C VAL A 335 24.31 0.21 -1.51
N GLN A 336 24.50 -0.74 -2.42
CA GLN A 336 25.58 -1.73 -2.35
C GLN A 336 26.97 -1.05 -2.32
N GLU A 337 27.18 -0.05 -3.17
CA GLU A 337 28.46 0.65 -3.25
C GLU A 337 28.72 1.51 -2.00
N LEU A 338 27.69 2.18 -1.46
CA LEU A 338 27.80 2.94 -0.22
C LEU A 338 28.12 2.04 0.98
N LEU A 339 27.47 0.87 1.09
CA LEU A 339 27.73 -0.10 2.17
C LEU A 339 29.15 -0.67 2.07
N LYS A 340 29.66 -0.96 0.85
CA LYS A 340 31.06 -1.36 0.63
C LYS A 340 32.06 -0.32 1.15
N ASN A 341 31.70 0.96 1.03
CA ASN A 341 32.52 2.08 1.50
C ASN A 341 32.21 2.48 2.95
N LYS A 342 31.69 1.53 3.76
CA LYS A 342 31.43 1.70 5.21
C LYS A 342 30.43 2.81 5.54
N ALA A 343 29.40 2.99 4.71
CA ALA A 343 28.27 3.85 5.08
C ALA A 343 27.53 3.22 6.27
N ASP A 344 27.27 4.01 7.29
CA ASP A 344 26.55 3.58 8.50
C ASP A 344 25.02 3.64 8.28
N PRO A 345 24.35 2.49 8.19
CA PRO A 345 22.92 2.44 7.95
C PRO A 345 22.08 2.72 9.21
N THR A 346 22.69 2.79 10.41
CA THR A 346 22.00 2.98 11.69
C THR A 346 21.67 4.44 11.98
N ILE A 347 22.24 5.38 11.22
CA ILE A 347 22.00 6.81 11.36
C ILE A 347 20.53 7.12 11.14
N ARG A 348 19.93 7.84 12.10
CA ARG A 348 18.52 8.21 12.12
C ARG A 348 18.32 9.62 11.58
N VAL A 349 17.21 9.82 10.89
CA VAL A 349 16.68 11.15 10.55
C VAL A 349 16.21 11.85 11.82
N ALA A 350 16.16 13.16 11.82
CA ALA A 350 15.69 13.95 12.97
C ALA A 350 14.27 13.55 13.40
N GLU A 351 14.02 13.56 14.72
CA GLU A 351 12.73 13.14 15.28
C GLU A 351 11.60 14.15 15.00
N ASP A 352 11.94 15.40 14.73
CA ASP A 352 11.04 16.50 14.35
C ASP A 352 10.70 16.54 12.85
N HIS A 353 11.25 15.62 12.06
CA HIS A 353 10.95 15.54 10.63
C HIS A 353 9.48 15.15 10.38
N GLU A 354 8.75 15.96 9.62
CA GLU A 354 7.29 15.76 9.38
C GLU A 354 6.94 14.39 8.80
N VAL A 355 7.75 13.85 7.87
CA VAL A 355 7.42 12.62 7.12
C VAL A 355 8.16 11.38 7.63
N TYR A 356 9.41 11.55 8.13
CA TYR A 356 10.31 10.42 8.47
C TYR A 356 10.91 10.55 9.88
N PRO A 357 10.09 10.74 10.94
CA PRO A 357 10.61 11.00 12.29
C PRO A 357 11.40 9.80 12.83
N GLY A 358 12.69 10.00 13.11
CA GLY A 358 13.55 8.98 13.70
C GLY A 358 13.84 7.75 12.82
N TRP A 359 13.55 7.82 11.51
CA TRP A 359 13.77 6.69 10.61
C TRP A 359 15.24 6.43 10.33
N ASN A 360 15.64 5.16 10.23
CA ASN A 360 16.90 4.73 9.65
C ASN A 360 16.73 4.31 8.18
N ALA A 361 17.83 3.91 7.52
CA ALA A 361 17.82 3.48 6.12
C ALA A 361 16.87 2.29 5.87
N LEU A 362 16.72 1.39 6.84
CA LEU A 362 15.84 0.21 6.74
C LEU A 362 14.37 0.63 6.73
N ASN A 363 13.96 1.54 7.62
CA ASN A 363 12.58 2.05 7.63
C ASN A 363 12.20 2.68 6.28
N ALA A 364 13.13 3.45 5.68
CA ALA A 364 12.92 4.08 4.38
C ALA A 364 12.73 3.05 3.25
N ALA A 365 13.57 2.02 3.21
CA ALA A 365 13.50 0.95 2.22
C ALA A 365 12.19 0.15 2.35
N VAL A 366 11.77 -0.18 3.57
CA VAL A 366 10.53 -0.94 3.84
C VAL A 366 9.29 -0.13 3.43
N GLN A 367 9.22 1.14 3.80
CA GLN A 367 8.05 1.99 3.48
C GLN A 367 7.84 2.13 1.98
N ASN A 368 8.92 2.21 1.22
CA ASN A 368 8.86 2.33 -0.24
C ASN A 368 8.91 0.97 -0.96
N LYS A 369 8.72 -0.13 -0.24
CA LYS A 369 8.64 -1.50 -0.78
C LYS A 369 9.87 -1.91 -1.61
N GLN A 370 11.06 -1.49 -1.20
CA GLN A 370 12.32 -1.76 -1.90
C GLN A 370 13.00 -3.03 -1.35
N LEU A 371 12.49 -4.21 -1.75
CA LEU A 371 12.90 -5.51 -1.20
C LEU A 371 14.41 -5.76 -1.30
N GLU A 372 15.02 -5.48 -2.46
CA GLU A 372 16.45 -5.71 -2.66
C GLU A 372 17.33 -4.78 -1.80
N CYS A 373 16.89 -3.54 -1.56
CA CYS A 373 17.59 -2.65 -0.62
C CYS A 373 17.48 -3.17 0.81
N VAL A 374 16.31 -3.70 1.19
CA VAL A 374 16.10 -4.33 2.51
C VAL A 374 17.03 -5.54 2.66
N ARG A 375 17.15 -6.40 1.64
CA ARG A 375 18.04 -7.57 1.65
C ARG A 375 19.50 -7.16 1.91
N LEU A 376 20.00 -6.19 1.13
CA LEU A 376 21.38 -5.69 1.28
C LEU A 376 21.65 -5.09 2.67
N LEU A 377 20.68 -4.35 3.21
CA LEU A 377 20.79 -3.78 4.55
C LEU A 377 20.79 -4.84 5.65
N LEU A 378 19.96 -5.86 5.52
CA LEU A 378 19.90 -6.97 6.48
C LEU A 378 21.17 -7.86 6.40
N GLU A 379 21.78 -8.01 5.22
CA GLU A 379 23.03 -8.75 5.03
C GLU A 379 24.26 -8.00 5.54
N SER A 380 24.15 -6.68 5.77
CA SER A 380 25.25 -5.87 6.32
C SER A 380 25.55 -6.22 7.78
N ASP A 381 26.77 -5.87 8.26
CA ASP A 381 27.21 -6.10 9.63
C ASP A 381 26.27 -5.48 10.69
N HIS A 382 25.55 -4.44 10.33
CA HIS A 382 24.60 -3.73 11.21
C HIS A 382 23.14 -4.22 11.08
N GLY A 383 22.88 -5.30 10.35
CA GLY A 383 21.51 -5.75 10.05
C GLY A 383 20.63 -5.96 11.28
N PHE A 384 21.21 -6.50 12.38
CA PHE A 384 20.49 -6.68 13.66
C PHE A 384 20.21 -5.36 14.37
N ASP A 385 21.14 -4.39 14.32
CA ASP A 385 20.97 -3.11 14.99
C ASP A 385 19.94 -2.23 14.29
N LEU A 386 19.79 -2.40 12.99
CA LEU A 386 18.76 -1.75 12.20
C LEU A 386 17.35 -2.15 12.63
N LEU A 387 17.12 -3.42 12.96
CA LEU A 387 15.83 -3.94 13.42
C LEU A 387 15.42 -3.39 14.79
N LYS A 388 16.37 -2.95 15.62
CA LYS A 388 16.12 -2.38 16.96
C LYS A 388 15.58 -0.94 16.92
N ASN A 389 15.59 -0.28 15.76
CA ASN A 389 15.12 1.09 15.64
C ASN A 389 13.64 1.21 16.00
N LYS A 390 13.32 2.15 16.87
CA LYS A 390 11.95 2.50 17.23
C LYS A 390 11.63 3.89 16.71
N THR A 391 10.52 3.99 16.00
CA THR A 391 9.96 5.24 15.50
C THR A 391 8.64 5.53 16.20
N GLY A 392 8.42 6.78 16.63
CA GLY A 392 7.25 7.17 17.41
C GLY A 392 7.39 6.96 18.92
N HIS A 393 6.45 7.53 19.69
CA HIS A 393 6.48 7.53 21.15
C HIS A 393 5.46 6.57 21.77
N GLY A 394 5.82 5.97 22.91
CA GLY A 394 4.93 5.16 23.72
C GLY A 394 4.49 3.84 23.08
N ARG A 395 3.21 3.51 23.22
CA ARG A 395 2.61 2.25 22.73
C ARG A 395 2.48 2.16 21.20
N ARG A 396 2.53 3.30 20.50
CA ARG A 396 2.51 3.37 19.02
C ARG A 396 3.90 3.27 18.40
N ALA A 397 4.93 2.98 19.18
CA ALA A 397 6.28 2.82 18.65
C ALA A 397 6.34 1.67 17.65
N MET A 398 6.73 2.00 16.41
CA MET A 398 6.83 1.06 15.30
C MET A 398 8.28 0.61 15.13
N THR A 399 8.53 -0.70 15.17
CA THR A 399 9.83 -1.27 14.79
C THR A 399 9.87 -1.56 13.29
N PRO A 400 11.06 -1.64 12.64
CA PRO A 400 11.16 -2.01 11.23
C PRO A 400 10.51 -3.36 10.93
N PHE A 401 10.61 -4.33 11.83
CA PHE A 401 9.98 -5.64 11.65
C PHE A 401 8.45 -5.55 11.63
N ARG A 402 7.85 -4.79 12.54
CA ARG A 402 6.41 -4.51 12.53
C ARG A 402 5.98 -3.77 11.25
N GLN A 403 6.80 -2.82 10.80
CA GLN A 403 6.55 -2.11 9.54
C GLN A 403 6.61 -3.06 8.34
N MET A 404 7.54 -4.04 8.32
CA MET A 404 7.64 -5.09 7.30
C MET A 404 6.37 -5.95 7.27
N ILE A 405 5.87 -6.43 8.41
CA ILE A 405 4.64 -7.22 8.48
C ILE A 405 3.48 -6.47 7.82
N ARG A 406 3.39 -5.14 8.06
CA ARG A 406 2.32 -4.30 7.53
C ARG A 406 2.47 -4.01 6.03
N VAL A 407 3.66 -3.59 5.59
CA VAL A 407 3.91 -2.97 4.28
C VAL A 407 4.55 -3.93 3.28
N LEU A 408 5.49 -4.78 3.74
CA LEU A 408 6.33 -5.64 2.89
C LEU A 408 6.57 -7.01 3.57
N PRO A 409 5.57 -7.93 3.52
CA PRO A 409 5.65 -9.22 4.20
C PRO A 409 6.81 -10.11 3.74
N GLU A 410 7.21 -10.03 2.47
CA GLU A 410 8.38 -10.73 1.93
C GLU A 410 9.67 -10.36 2.67
N ALA A 411 9.83 -9.08 3.03
CA ALA A 411 10.96 -8.64 3.84
C ALA A 411 10.89 -9.18 5.28
N ALA A 412 9.68 -9.30 5.85
CA ALA A 412 9.50 -9.92 7.15
C ALA A 412 9.90 -11.41 7.12
N GLN A 413 9.58 -12.13 6.03
CA GLN A 413 10.00 -13.50 5.82
C GLN A 413 11.53 -13.63 5.81
N LEU A 414 12.25 -12.75 5.07
CA LEU A 414 13.71 -12.74 5.09
C LEU A 414 14.30 -12.56 6.50
N VAL A 415 13.65 -11.75 7.34
CA VAL A 415 14.07 -11.59 8.74
C VAL A 415 13.86 -12.89 9.53
N LEU A 416 12.73 -13.57 9.35
CA LEU A 416 12.42 -14.84 10.01
C LEU A 416 13.41 -15.93 9.55
N ASP A 417 13.69 -16.03 8.26
CA ASP A 417 14.66 -16.97 7.68
C ASP A 417 16.05 -16.76 8.28
N LYS A 418 16.51 -15.51 8.38
CA LYS A 418 17.81 -15.17 8.96
C LYS A 418 17.92 -15.55 10.44
N HIS A 419 16.79 -15.58 11.17
CA HIS A 419 16.74 -15.98 12.58
C HIS A 419 16.49 -17.48 12.77
N THR A 420 16.41 -18.24 11.68
CA THR A 420 16.28 -19.69 11.65
C THR A 420 17.55 -20.28 11.04
N THR A 421 18.42 -20.85 11.86
CA THR A 421 19.69 -21.44 11.39
C THR A 421 19.59 -22.96 11.46
N LYS A 422 19.79 -23.63 10.32
CA LYS A 422 19.81 -25.09 10.21
C LYS A 422 21.26 -25.58 10.19
N SER A 423 21.53 -26.75 10.80
CA SER A 423 22.83 -27.39 10.70
C SER A 423 23.12 -27.81 9.26
N GLU A 424 24.38 -27.90 8.88
CA GLU A 424 24.82 -28.36 7.55
C GLU A 424 24.62 -29.87 7.34
N LEU A 425 24.23 -30.60 8.40
CA LEU A 425 23.98 -32.03 8.34
C LEU A 425 22.67 -32.34 7.62
N PRO A 426 22.52 -33.50 6.94
CA PRO A 426 21.28 -33.92 6.34
C PRO A 426 20.15 -34.01 7.39
N GLN A 427 18.92 -33.68 7.02
CA GLN A 427 17.77 -33.70 7.95
C GLN A 427 17.52 -35.07 8.60
N THR A 428 17.98 -36.15 7.98
CA THR A 428 17.88 -37.52 8.51
C THR A 428 18.97 -37.86 9.51
N HIS A 429 20.02 -37.04 9.65
CA HIS A 429 21.13 -37.30 10.55
C HIS A 429 20.70 -37.14 12.01
N GLN A 430 21.21 -38.00 12.91
CA GLN A 430 20.83 -38.02 14.32
C GLN A 430 21.13 -36.68 15.02
N ASP A 431 22.24 -36.02 14.67
CA ASP A 431 22.69 -34.76 15.25
C ASP A 431 22.24 -33.51 14.43
N TYR A 432 21.26 -33.66 13.53
CA TYR A 432 20.66 -32.51 12.86
C TYR A 432 19.95 -31.62 13.87
N PHE A 433 20.19 -30.32 13.79
CA PHE A 433 19.52 -29.33 14.66
C PHE A 433 19.13 -28.07 13.92
N THR A 434 18.08 -27.43 14.42
CA THR A 434 17.63 -26.10 13.99
C THR A 434 17.68 -25.15 15.17
N VAL A 435 18.28 -23.99 14.98
CA VAL A 435 18.35 -22.92 15.99
C VAL A 435 17.32 -21.85 15.65
N PHE A 436 16.41 -21.62 16.59
CA PHE A 436 15.40 -20.59 16.52
C PHE A 436 15.78 -19.41 17.42
N ILE A 437 15.84 -18.19 16.86
CA ILE A 437 16.09 -16.95 17.60
C ILE A 437 14.79 -16.14 17.59
N PHE A 438 14.13 -16.03 18.74
CA PHE A 438 12.80 -15.42 18.86
C PHE A 438 12.80 -13.89 19.00
N ASP A 439 13.97 -13.25 19.02
CA ASP A 439 14.10 -11.80 19.25
C ASP A 439 13.17 -10.93 18.36
N PRO A 440 12.98 -11.21 17.04
CA PRO A 440 12.08 -10.41 16.21
C PRO A 440 10.61 -10.51 16.64
N LEU A 441 10.20 -11.69 17.12
CA LEU A 441 8.81 -11.98 17.49
C LEU A 441 8.47 -11.45 18.89
N GLU A 442 9.45 -11.39 19.78
CA GLU A 442 9.26 -11.00 21.19
C GLU A 442 9.45 -9.50 21.43
N ASP A 443 9.93 -8.74 20.44
CA ASP A 443 10.33 -7.33 20.61
C ASP A 443 11.22 -7.09 21.87
N SER A 444 12.01 -8.09 22.22
CA SER A 444 12.79 -8.10 23.48
C SER A 444 13.74 -6.91 23.59
N TRP A 445 14.22 -6.39 22.47
CA TRP A 445 14.99 -5.14 22.39
C TRP A 445 14.17 -3.90 22.74
N ALA A 446 12.84 -3.97 22.55
CA ALA A 446 11.94 -2.85 22.87
C ALA A 446 11.77 -2.63 24.36
N LEU A 447 11.93 -3.69 25.16
CA LEU A 447 11.74 -3.70 26.62
C LEU A 447 13.01 -3.24 27.37
N ILE A 448 14.20 -3.43 26.79
CA ILE A 448 15.49 -3.14 27.46
C ILE A 448 15.72 -1.64 27.64
N GLU A 449 15.38 -0.83 26.63
CA GLU A 449 15.57 0.63 26.72
C GLU A 449 14.63 1.31 27.72
N SER A 450 13.42 0.79 27.94
CA SER A 450 12.50 1.33 28.93
C SER A 450 12.94 1.09 30.38
N SER A 451 13.81 0.10 30.60
CA SER A 451 14.30 -0.27 31.94
C SER A 451 15.58 0.48 32.35
N THR A 452 16.35 1.03 31.40
CA THR A 452 17.64 1.69 31.71
C THR A 452 17.51 3.17 32.07
N ASN A 453 16.42 3.84 31.65
CA ASN A 453 16.25 5.30 31.82
C ASN A 453 15.24 5.75 32.89
N SER A 454 14.62 4.86 33.66
CA SER A 454 13.72 5.29 34.75
C SER A 454 14.24 4.94 36.14
N ASN A 455 14.73 5.96 36.80
CA ASN A 455 14.87 6.12 38.27
C ASN A 455 15.08 4.85 39.10
N LYS A 456 16.34 4.49 39.34
CA LYS A 456 16.74 3.42 40.27
C LYS A 456 16.33 3.66 41.74
N ASN A 457 15.78 4.81 42.11
CA ASN A 457 15.59 5.25 43.49
C ASN A 457 14.14 5.36 44.00
N LEU A 458 13.11 4.85 43.27
CA LEU A 458 11.73 4.88 43.77
C LEU A 458 11.35 3.57 44.48
N PRO A 459 10.59 3.63 45.59
CA PRO A 459 10.05 2.45 46.27
C PRO A 459 9.16 1.60 45.35
N ARG A 460 9.17 0.29 45.57
CA ARG A 460 8.50 -0.72 44.71
C ARG A 460 7.01 -0.41 44.45
N VAL A 461 6.32 0.09 45.48
CA VAL A 461 4.88 0.44 45.43
C VAL A 461 4.63 1.70 44.58
N THR A 462 5.50 2.73 44.71
CA THR A 462 5.38 3.96 43.90
C THR A 462 5.71 3.72 42.43
N ARG A 463 6.55 2.76 42.12
CA ARG A 463 6.83 2.31 40.74
C ARG A 463 5.61 1.61 40.14
N LEU A 464 4.92 0.76 40.90
CA LEU A 464 3.67 0.11 40.52
C LEU A 464 2.53 1.12 40.34
N LEU A 465 2.39 2.09 41.24
CA LEU A 465 1.37 3.13 41.14
C LEU A 465 1.61 4.08 39.96
N LYS A 466 2.86 4.49 39.67
CA LYS A 466 3.20 5.26 38.47
C LYS A 466 3.01 4.47 37.18
N GLN A 467 3.25 3.15 37.20
CA GLN A 467 2.91 2.28 36.05
C GLN A 467 1.40 2.15 35.86
N ILE A 468 0.63 2.13 36.95
CA ILE A 468 -0.84 2.13 36.90
C ILE A 468 -1.36 3.49 36.45
N GLU A 469 -0.81 4.62 36.92
CA GLU A 469 -1.19 5.97 36.49
C GLU A 469 -0.82 6.23 35.02
N MET A 470 0.34 5.80 34.54
CA MET A 470 0.68 5.87 33.10
C MET A 470 -0.22 4.97 32.25
N ASN A 471 -0.79 3.91 32.84
CA ASN A 471 -1.74 3.02 32.13
C ASN A 471 -3.19 3.51 32.21
N THR A 472 -3.56 4.34 33.22
CA THR A 472 -4.93 4.86 33.40
C THR A 472 -5.14 6.27 32.84
N GLY A 473 -4.09 7.02 32.50
CA GLY A 473 -4.13 8.29 31.77
C GLY A 473 -4.55 8.13 30.30
N MET A 474 -5.53 7.27 30.04
CA MET A 474 -6.00 6.95 28.70
C MET A 474 -7.08 7.93 28.23
N ASP A 475 -6.82 8.55 27.10
CA ASP A 475 -7.89 9.05 26.21
C ASP A 475 -8.92 7.93 25.92
N ARG A 476 -10.12 8.10 26.43
CA ARG A 476 -11.24 7.14 26.30
C ARG A 476 -11.76 6.94 24.87
N ASN A 477 -11.24 7.62 23.88
CA ASN A 477 -11.76 7.66 22.51
C ASN A 477 -11.02 6.83 21.45
N SER A 478 -10.08 5.96 21.80
CA SER A 478 -9.37 5.18 20.80
C SER A 478 -9.52 3.67 21.00
N LYS A 479 -10.41 3.07 20.23
CA LYS A 479 -10.49 1.59 20.03
C LYS A 479 -9.20 0.95 19.49
N ASN A 480 -8.17 1.75 19.17
CA ASN A 480 -6.94 1.32 18.50
C ASN A 480 -5.69 1.27 19.41
N ASN A 481 -5.83 1.26 20.72
CA ASN A 481 -4.68 1.34 21.66
C ASN A 481 -4.18 -0.02 22.18
N LYS A 482 -4.41 -1.11 21.48
CA LYS A 482 -3.79 -2.40 21.81
C LYS A 482 -2.31 -2.38 21.41
N MET A 483 -1.40 -2.79 22.32
CA MET A 483 0.01 -2.94 22.03
C MET A 483 0.16 -3.95 20.87
N GLU A 484 0.61 -3.48 19.71
CA GLU A 484 0.67 -4.26 18.48
C GLU A 484 1.83 -5.28 18.57
N HIS A 485 1.59 -6.44 19.16
CA HIS A 485 2.55 -7.54 19.17
C HIS A 485 2.75 -8.06 17.72
N PRO A 486 3.99 -8.38 17.24
CA PRO A 486 4.24 -8.83 15.88
C PRO A 486 3.34 -10.00 15.43
N LEU A 487 3.15 -11.02 16.29
CA LEU A 487 2.26 -12.15 16.00
C LEU A 487 0.80 -11.70 15.79
N ARG A 488 0.32 -10.74 16.58
CA ARG A 488 -1.04 -10.23 16.45
C ARG A 488 -1.20 -9.40 15.17
N MET A 489 -0.19 -8.62 14.81
CA MET A 489 -0.16 -7.91 13.52
C MET A 489 -0.21 -8.87 12.34
N MET A 490 0.49 -10.02 12.40
CA MET A 490 0.40 -11.05 11.34
C MET A 490 -1.03 -11.56 11.18
N VAL A 491 -1.76 -11.75 12.30
CA VAL A 491 -3.18 -12.13 12.29
C VAL A 491 -4.07 -11.01 11.76
N GLU A 492 -3.90 -9.78 12.26
CA GLU A 492 -4.73 -8.62 11.89
C GLU A 492 -4.59 -8.26 10.40
N PHE A 493 -3.38 -8.35 9.86
CA PHE A 493 -3.10 -8.10 8.43
C PHE A 493 -3.22 -9.36 7.57
N GLN A 494 -3.73 -10.49 8.10
CA GLN A 494 -3.96 -11.75 7.38
C GLN A 494 -2.70 -12.25 6.64
N ARG A 495 -1.53 -12.20 7.30
CA ARG A 495 -0.26 -12.66 6.74
C ARG A 495 -0.07 -14.15 6.99
N GLU A 496 -0.77 -14.99 6.23
CA GLU A 496 -0.77 -16.44 6.37
C GLU A 496 0.60 -17.06 6.19
N GLU A 497 1.35 -16.62 5.18
CA GLU A 497 2.70 -17.09 4.88
C GLU A 497 3.66 -16.90 6.07
N LEU A 498 3.54 -15.75 6.76
CA LEU A 498 4.35 -15.48 7.95
C LEU A 498 3.92 -16.32 9.17
N LEU A 499 2.61 -16.58 9.30
CA LEU A 499 2.07 -17.41 10.38
C LEU A 499 2.47 -18.90 10.24
N GLN A 500 2.65 -19.37 9.00
CA GLN A 500 3.10 -20.72 8.66
C GLN A 500 4.63 -20.89 8.76
N HIS A 501 5.37 -19.82 8.96
CA HIS A 501 6.83 -19.88 9.03
C HIS A 501 7.33 -20.69 10.24
N GLU A 502 8.35 -21.53 10.05
CA GLU A 502 8.92 -22.44 11.05
C GLU A 502 9.25 -21.75 12.38
N LEU A 503 9.81 -20.53 12.35
CA LEU A 503 10.14 -19.74 13.54
C LEU A 503 8.89 -19.35 14.34
N VAL A 504 7.83 -18.96 13.65
CA VAL A 504 6.56 -18.55 14.27
C VAL A 504 5.90 -19.77 14.91
N ILE A 505 5.84 -20.90 14.22
CA ILE A 505 5.33 -22.17 14.75
C ILE A 505 6.13 -22.60 15.98
N ALA A 506 7.46 -22.50 15.93
CA ALA A 506 8.33 -22.83 17.06
C ALA A 506 8.07 -21.91 18.27
N SER A 507 7.90 -20.61 18.05
CA SER A 507 7.57 -19.64 19.10
C SER A 507 6.21 -19.94 19.74
N LEU A 508 5.18 -20.20 18.95
CA LEU A 508 3.85 -20.56 19.44
C LEU A 508 3.87 -21.87 20.23
N THR A 509 4.58 -22.89 19.72
CA THR A 509 4.76 -24.18 20.39
C THR A 509 5.42 -24.01 21.74
N TRP A 510 6.49 -23.21 21.80
CA TRP A 510 7.20 -22.94 23.04
C TRP A 510 6.33 -22.22 24.08
N LYS A 511 5.63 -21.17 23.65
CA LYS A 511 4.70 -20.42 24.50
C LYS A 511 3.57 -21.29 25.03
N ARG A 512 3.10 -22.25 24.23
CA ARG A 512 2.09 -23.22 24.63
C ARG A 512 2.60 -24.17 25.73
N ILE A 513 3.82 -24.68 25.59
CA ILE A 513 4.44 -25.58 26.61
C ILE A 513 4.63 -24.84 27.92
N ASP A 514 5.13 -23.63 27.89
CA ASP A 514 5.36 -22.81 29.09
C ASP A 514 4.08 -22.56 29.89
N ARG A 515 2.92 -22.62 29.26
CA ARG A 515 1.60 -22.44 29.91
C ARG A 515 0.81 -23.71 30.18
N MET A 516 1.25 -24.82 29.64
CA MET A 516 0.52 -26.07 29.71
C MET A 516 0.20 -26.46 31.16
N ALA A 517 1.14 -26.25 32.09
CA ALA A 517 0.93 -26.53 33.49
C ALA A 517 -0.20 -25.67 34.11
N LEU A 518 -0.25 -24.37 33.80
CA LEU A 518 -1.30 -23.49 34.30
C LEU A 518 -2.66 -23.80 33.67
N ASN A 519 -2.69 -24.11 32.38
CA ASN A 519 -3.93 -24.50 31.69
C ASN A 519 -4.47 -25.84 32.24
N LEU A 520 -3.61 -26.82 32.47
CA LEU A 520 -4.00 -28.09 33.08
C LEU A 520 -4.53 -27.89 34.50
N LEU A 521 -3.92 -27.01 35.29
CA LEU A 521 -4.42 -26.66 36.63
C LEU A 521 -5.80 -26.01 36.54
N ASN A 522 -6.02 -25.08 35.62
CA ASN A 522 -7.33 -24.47 35.41
C ASN A 522 -8.40 -25.48 35.01
N ILE A 523 -8.08 -26.39 34.07
CA ILE A 523 -8.99 -27.46 33.65
C ILE A 523 -9.30 -28.38 34.85
N PHE A 524 -8.30 -28.72 35.64
CA PHE A 524 -8.50 -29.57 36.83
C PHE A 524 -9.42 -28.90 37.84
N VAL A 525 -9.20 -27.64 38.19
CA VAL A 525 -10.06 -26.87 39.10
C VAL A 525 -11.49 -26.78 38.56
N TYR A 526 -11.64 -26.57 37.25
CA TYR A 526 -12.95 -26.52 36.61
C TYR A 526 -13.66 -27.89 36.64
N LEU A 527 -12.97 -28.97 36.30
CA LEU A 527 -13.53 -30.33 36.38
C LEU A 527 -13.95 -30.71 37.82
N LEU A 528 -13.18 -30.27 38.80
CA LEU A 528 -13.53 -30.49 40.20
C LEU A 528 -14.80 -29.70 40.59
N PHE A 529 -14.93 -28.42 40.11
CA PHE A 529 -16.14 -27.64 40.27
C PHE A 529 -17.35 -28.34 39.63
N LEU A 530 -17.22 -28.76 38.39
CA LEU A 530 -18.27 -29.44 37.63
C LEU A 530 -18.71 -30.74 38.29
N ALA A 531 -17.76 -31.55 38.79
CA ALA A 531 -18.03 -32.76 39.51
C ALA A 531 -18.79 -32.50 40.84
N CYS A 532 -18.33 -31.50 41.60
CA CYS A 532 -19.01 -31.10 42.83
C CYS A 532 -20.41 -30.56 42.55
N PHE A 533 -20.60 -29.69 41.55
CA PHE A 533 -21.91 -29.12 41.25
C PHE A 533 -22.89 -30.16 40.73
N THR A 534 -22.44 -31.05 39.85
CA THR A 534 -23.25 -32.17 39.35
C THR A 534 -23.63 -33.13 40.48
N ALA A 535 -22.67 -33.51 41.33
CA ALA A 535 -22.91 -34.38 42.47
C ALA A 535 -23.89 -33.73 43.46
N PHE A 536 -23.76 -32.44 43.73
CA PHE A 536 -24.71 -31.71 44.58
C PHE A 536 -26.14 -31.81 44.07
N MET A 537 -26.38 -31.58 42.79
CA MET A 537 -27.71 -31.64 42.19
C MET A 537 -28.29 -33.07 42.15
N LEU A 538 -27.43 -34.08 41.98
CA LEU A 538 -27.86 -35.49 42.04
C LEU A 538 -28.17 -35.97 43.46
N LEU A 539 -27.47 -35.44 44.46
CA LEU A 539 -27.69 -35.82 45.89
C LEU A 539 -28.85 -35.06 46.53
N THR A 540 -29.22 -33.88 46.03
CA THR A 540 -30.34 -33.10 46.49
C THR A 540 -31.65 -33.59 45.87
N LYS A 541 -32.82 -33.33 46.54
CA LYS A 541 -34.12 -33.77 46.05
C LYS A 541 -35.00 -32.60 45.65
N PRO A 542 -35.73 -32.68 44.52
CA PRO A 542 -36.69 -31.67 44.11
C PRO A 542 -37.95 -31.74 44.99
N THR A 543 -38.56 -30.60 45.29
CA THR A 543 -39.80 -30.49 46.09
C THR A 543 -40.99 -31.21 45.42
N TYR A 544 -41.05 -31.22 44.07
CA TYR A 544 -42.18 -31.90 43.34
C TYR A 544 -42.21 -33.44 43.57
N SER A 545 -41.07 -34.09 43.82
CA SER A 545 -41.04 -35.54 44.08
C SER A 545 -41.73 -35.93 45.37
N ILE A 546 -42.01 -34.96 46.23
CA ILE A 546 -42.61 -35.19 47.57
C ILE A 546 -44.03 -34.57 47.62
N LEU A 547 -44.32 -33.56 46.79
CA LEU A 547 -45.60 -32.84 46.70
C LEU A 547 -46.62 -33.57 45.80
N ALA A 548 -46.23 -34.57 45.06
CA ALA A 548 -47.11 -35.33 44.15
C ALA A 548 -48.25 -36.01 44.99
N GLY A 549 -49.32 -35.28 45.13
CA GLY A 549 -50.54 -35.82 45.72
C GLY A 549 -51.21 -35.04 46.84
N ASN A 550 -50.62 -33.95 47.37
CA ASN A 550 -51.23 -33.11 48.41
C ASN A 550 -50.92 -31.62 48.22
N ASN A 551 -51.91 -30.72 48.43
CA ASN A 551 -51.79 -29.28 48.53
C ASN A 551 -50.97 -28.86 49.80
N ARG A 552 -49.77 -29.32 49.98
CA ARG A 552 -48.87 -28.98 51.08
C ARG A 552 -47.85 -27.94 50.68
N THR A 553 -47.59 -27.00 51.57
CA THR A 553 -46.50 -26.00 51.36
C THR A 553 -45.12 -26.69 51.55
N VAL A 554 -44.06 -26.07 51.01
CA VAL A 554 -42.66 -26.55 51.22
C VAL A 554 -42.34 -26.63 52.70
N GLU A 555 -42.91 -25.74 53.52
CA GLU A 555 -42.74 -25.73 54.97
C GLU A 555 -43.38 -26.96 55.65
N ASP A 556 -44.58 -27.36 55.19
CA ASP A 556 -45.30 -28.53 55.73
C ASP A 556 -44.54 -29.82 55.41
N VAL A 557 -43.99 -29.93 54.24
CA VAL A 557 -43.18 -31.08 53.83
C VAL A 557 -41.89 -31.15 54.67
N CYS A 558 -41.30 -30.00 54.91
CA CYS A 558 -40.11 -29.85 55.70
C CYS A 558 -40.35 -30.28 57.16
N LEU A 559 -41.43 -29.84 57.76
CA LEU A 559 -41.86 -30.25 59.09
C LEU A 559 -42.14 -31.75 59.17
N ALA A 560 -42.78 -32.34 58.18
CA ALA A 560 -43.05 -33.76 58.07
C ALA A 560 -41.77 -34.59 58.01
N MET A 561 -40.80 -34.15 57.24
CA MET A 561 -39.47 -34.84 57.14
C MET A 561 -38.68 -34.72 58.45
N MET A 562 -38.75 -33.58 59.14
CA MET A 562 -38.08 -33.45 60.40
C MET A 562 -38.66 -34.39 61.48
N ASN A 563 -39.98 -34.61 61.44
CA ASN A 563 -40.70 -35.50 62.42
C ASN A 563 -40.52 -37.00 62.14
N THR A 564 -40.23 -37.40 60.91
CA THR A 564 -40.04 -38.83 60.55
C THR A 564 -38.66 -39.35 60.84
N GLY A 565 -37.77 -38.52 61.38
CA GLY A 565 -36.45 -39.02 61.87
C GLY A 565 -35.52 -39.54 60.79
N GLN A 566 -35.86 -39.41 59.53
CA GLN A 566 -34.96 -39.78 58.41
C GLN A 566 -33.80 -38.80 58.38
N LYS A 567 -32.68 -39.21 58.99
CA LYS A 567 -31.41 -38.52 58.78
C LYS A 567 -30.98 -38.75 57.33
N ALA A 568 -31.26 -37.77 56.48
CA ALA A 568 -30.60 -37.66 55.19
C ALA A 568 -29.08 -37.70 55.48
N TYR A 569 -28.29 -38.38 54.65
CA TYR A 569 -26.84 -38.34 54.73
C TYR A 569 -26.35 -36.90 54.52
N ILE A 570 -26.25 -36.11 55.64
CA ILE A 570 -26.00 -34.66 55.60
C ILE A 570 -24.53 -34.40 55.24
N LEU A 571 -23.61 -35.25 55.72
CA LEU A 571 -22.18 -35.01 55.58
C LEU A 571 -21.69 -34.95 54.11
N PRO A 572 -22.05 -35.89 53.19
CA PRO A 572 -21.61 -35.82 51.80
C PRO A 572 -22.21 -34.63 51.05
N ILE A 573 -23.45 -34.28 51.34
CA ILE A 573 -24.14 -33.13 50.72
C ILE A 573 -23.48 -31.81 51.15
N ASP A 574 -23.13 -31.63 52.41
CA ASP A 574 -22.45 -30.44 52.93
C ASP A 574 -21.05 -30.29 52.34
N VAL A 575 -20.26 -31.36 52.26
CA VAL A 575 -18.92 -31.31 51.64
C VAL A 575 -18.99 -30.87 50.18
N VAL A 576 -19.89 -31.44 49.40
CA VAL A 576 -20.07 -31.13 47.98
C VAL A 576 -20.63 -29.71 47.81
N LYS A 577 -21.55 -29.28 48.64
CA LYS A 577 -22.12 -27.94 48.68
C LYS A 577 -21.05 -26.85 48.89
N TYR A 578 -20.30 -26.95 50.02
CA TYR A 578 -19.24 -25.99 50.30
C TYR A 578 -18.11 -26.06 49.29
N GLY A 579 -17.79 -27.27 48.76
CA GLY A 579 -16.87 -27.44 47.65
C GLY A 579 -17.29 -26.68 46.41
N THR A 580 -18.56 -26.77 46.01
CA THR A 580 -19.13 -26.03 44.90
C THR A 580 -19.06 -24.51 45.11
N ILE A 581 -19.44 -24.00 46.27
CA ILE A 581 -19.39 -22.59 46.61
C ILE A 581 -17.96 -22.05 46.54
N VAL A 582 -17.00 -22.71 47.18
CA VAL A 582 -15.60 -22.27 47.20
C VAL A 582 -15.01 -22.27 45.79
N LEU A 583 -15.24 -23.30 45.01
CA LEU A 583 -14.71 -23.40 43.65
C LEU A 583 -15.40 -22.40 42.72
N ALA A 584 -16.69 -22.14 42.86
CA ALA A 584 -17.38 -21.11 42.14
C ALA A 584 -16.83 -19.70 42.45
N ILE A 585 -16.59 -19.40 43.74
CA ILE A 585 -16.00 -18.11 44.15
C ILE A 585 -14.58 -17.96 43.61
N VAL A 586 -13.75 -18.99 43.63
CA VAL A 586 -12.40 -18.98 43.06
C VAL A 586 -12.44 -18.64 41.57
N ASN A 587 -13.36 -19.26 40.83
CA ASN A 587 -13.52 -18.95 39.41
C ASN A 587 -14.08 -17.54 39.16
N LEU A 588 -15.07 -17.07 39.96
CA LEU A 588 -15.57 -15.70 39.90
C LEU A 588 -14.48 -14.65 40.19
N VAL A 589 -13.61 -14.90 41.18
CA VAL A 589 -12.48 -13.99 41.47
C VAL A 589 -11.52 -13.95 40.26
N LYS A 590 -11.27 -15.08 39.64
CA LYS A 590 -10.47 -15.17 38.42
C LYS A 590 -11.08 -14.32 37.31
N GLU A 591 -12.38 -14.43 37.07
CA GLU A 591 -13.10 -13.64 36.05
C GLU A 591 -13.12 -12.14 36.39
N MET A 592 -13.31 -11.78 37.65
CA MET A 592 -13.19 -10.38 38.09
C MET A 592 -11.80 -9.80 37.85
N VAL A 593 -10.74 -10.55 38.11
CA VAL A 593 -9.36 -10.10 37.80
C VAL A 593 -9.17 -9.90 36.32
N GLN A 594 -9.74 -10.74 35.46
CA GLN A 594 -9.72 -10.55 34.00
C GLN A 594 -10.50 -9.30 33.58
N CYS A 595 -11.68 -9.09 34.15
CA CYS A 595 -12.51 -7.89 33.91
C CYS A 595 -11.76 -6.59 34.24
N PHE A 596 -11.15 -6.51 35.42
CA PHE A 596 -10.37 -5.33 35.83
C PHE A 596 -9.12 -5.08 35.02
N THR A 597 -8.55 -6.13 34.44
CA THR A 597 -7.33 -5.98 33.62
C THR A 597 -7.60 -5.56 32.19
N ASN A 598 -8.76 -5.94 31.60
CA ASN A 598 -9.08 -5.70 30.19
C ASN A 598 -10.59 -5.50 29.96
N LEU A 599 -11.19 -4.45 30.54
CA LEU A 599 -12.64 -4.20 30.50
C LEU A 599 -13.23 -4.18 29.08
N ALA A 600 -12.51 -3.65 28.10
CA ALA A 600 -12.99 -3.53 26.71
C ALA A 600 -13.12 -4.88 25.98
N ASP A 601 -12.26 -5.84 26.32
CA ASP A 601 -12.23 -7.16 25.70
C ASP A 601 -13.01 -8.19 26.52
N TYR A 602 -13.35 -7.85 27.80
CA TYR A 602 -14.06 -8.74 28.70
C TYR A 602 -15.54 -8.92 28.35
N LEU A 603 -16.17 -7.93 27.70
CA LEU A 603 -17.57 -7.99 27.25
C LEU A 603 -17.76 -8.93 26.03
N SER A 604 -17.18 -10.12 26.08
CA SER A 604 -17.49 -11.20 25.15
C SER A 604 -18.65 -12.04 25.66
N PHE A 605 -19.38 -12.69 24.74
CA PHE A 605 -20.47 -13.58 25.11
C PHE A 605 -19.98 -14.71 26.06
N GLU A 606 -18.78 -15.22 25.84
CA GLU A 606 -18.17 -16.28 26.65
C GLU A 606 -18.01 -15.86 28.12
N ASN A 607 -17.43 -14.72 28.40
CA ASN A 607 -17.17 -14.25 29.77
C ASN A 607 -18.47 -13.89 30.52
N VAL A 608 -19.46 -13.30 29.84
CA VAL A 608 -20.78 -13.03 30.42
C VAL A 608 -21.48 -14.33 30.78
N PHE A 609 -21.34 -15.33 29.92
CA PHE A 609 -21.90 -16.66 30.12
C PHE A 609 -21.24 -17.39 31.33
N GLU A 610 -19.90 -17.35 31.44
CA GLU A 610 -19.15 -17.90 32.60
C GLU A 610 -19.60 -17.21 33.90
N LEU A 611 -19.72 -15.88 33.92
CA LEU A 611 -20.19 -15.14 35.10
C LEU A 611 -21.62 -15.54 35.50
N ALA A 612 -22.50 -15.74 34.54
CA ALA A 612 -23.88 -16.09 34.79
C ALA A 612 -24.02 -17.47 35.45
N PHE A 613 -23.38 -18.52 34.92
CA PHE A 613 -23.57 -19.86 35.46
C PHE A 613 -22.84 -20.05 36.79
N TYR A 614 -21.68 -19.43 37.09
CA TYR A 614 -21.09 -19.44 38.43
C TYR A 614 -22.00 -18.76 39.44
N SER A 615 -22.65 -17.66 39.08
CA SER A 615 -23.64 -17.02 39.95
C SER A 615 -24.87 -17.88 40.20
N LEU A 616 -25.37 -18.56 39.15
CA LEU A 616 -26.45 -19.53 39.25
C LEU A 616 -26.08 -20.70 40.14
N ALA A 617 -24.86 -21.23 40.02
CA ALA A 617 -24.37 -22.32 40.84
C ALA A 617 -24.33 -21.96 42.34
N ILE A 618 -23.90 -20.73 42.66
CA ILE A 618 -23.95 -20.21 44.03
C ILE A 618 -25.39 -20.06 44.49
N ALA A 619 -26.27 -19.44 43.69
CA ALA A 619 -27.68 -19.22 44.05
C ALA A 619 -28.42 -20.51 44.33
N THR A 620 -28.11 -21.60 43.62
CA THR A 620 -28.71 -22.94 43.84
C THR A 620 -28.20 -23.65 45.08
N THR A 621 -26.96 -23.37 45.49
CA THR A 621 -26.30 -24.03 46.62
C THR A 621 -26.54 -23.36 47.96
N VAL A 622 -26.90 -22.04 47.97
CA VAL A 622 -27.16 -21.29 49.21
C VAL A 622 -28.45 -21.76 49.87
N ASP A 623 -28.39 -22.02 51.18
CA ASP A 623 -29.56 -22.35 51.96
C ASP A 623 -30.33 -21.07 52.36
N THR A 624 -31.56 -20.93 51.91
CA THR A 624 -32.45 -19.79 52.23
C THR A 624 -33.21 -20.02 53.55
N ASN A 625 -33.39 -21.31 53.94
CA ASN A 625 -34.15 -21.70 55.15
C ASN A 625 -33.40 -22.76 55.97
N GLY A 626 -33.62 -22.76 57.30
CA GLY A 626 -33.03 -23.74 58.20
C GLY A 626 -33.43 -25.21 57.91
N CYS A 627 -34.55 -25.40 57.24
CA CYS A 627 -35.03 -26.69 56.77
C CYS A 627 -34.16 -27.25 55.63
N MET A 628 -33.83 -26.46 54.66
CA MET A 628 -32.96 -26.85 53.53
C MET A 628 -31.62 -27.38 53.99
N ARG A 629 -31.09 -26.76 55.02
CA ARG A 629 -29.83 -27.19 55.62
C ARG A 629 -29.91 -28.60 56.26
N ARG A 630 -31.11 -28.98 56.79
CA ARG A 630 -31.30 -30.26 57.47
C ARG A 630 -31.80 -31.38 56.58
N THR A 631 -32.53 -31.04 55.53
CA THR A 631 -33.23 -32.04 54.69
C THR A 631 -32.61 -32.17 53.27
N GLY A 632 -31.80 -31.19 52.83
CA GLY A 632 -31.28 -31.17 51.49
C GLY A 632 -32.31 -30.83 50.40
N LEU A 633 -33.52 -30.47 50.78
CA LEU A 633 -34.57 -30.05 49.85
C LEU A 633 -34.21 -28.67 49.22
N ARG A 634 -34.56 -28.49 47.96
CA ARG A 634 -34.36 -27.23 47.24
C ARG A 634 -35.69 -26.64 46.80
N GLU A 635 -35.84 -25.32 46.87
CA GLU A 635 -37.03 -24.61 46.37
C GLU A 635 -37.19 -24.79 44.85
N PRO A 636 -38.41 -24.73 44.30
CA PRO A 636 -38.64 -24.90 42.86
C PRO A 636 -37.74 -24.03 41.97
N TRP A 637 -37.58 -22.77 42.32
CA TRP A 637 -36.72 -21.85 41.57
C TRP A 637 -35.21 -22.24 41.62
N GLN A 638 -34.73 -22.72 42.79
CA GLN A 638 -33.36 -23.17 42.93
C GLN A 638 -33.10 -24.46 42.12
N TRP A 639 -34.12 -25.34 42.05
CA TRP A 639 -34.01 -26.56 41.25
C TRP A 639 -33.98 -26.24 39.76
N GLN A 640 -34.87 -25.31 39.27
CA GLN A 640 -34.88 -24.87 37.89
C GLN A 640 -33.59 -24.16 37.49
N THR A 641 -33.11 -23.22 38.32
CA THR A 641 -31.82 -22.53 38.06
C THR A 641 -30.63 -23.47 38.10
N GLY A 642 -30.66 -24.46 39.02
CA GLY A 642 -29.61 -25.47 39.12
C GLY A 642 -29.54 -26.38 37.88
N THR A 643 -30.71 -26.80 37.35
CA THR A 643 -30.81 -27.57 36.13
C THR A 643 -30.23 -26.80 34.94
N ALA A 644 -30.64 -25.52 34.78
CA ALA A 644 -30.05 -24.64 33.73
C ALA A 644 -28.56 -24.46 33.93
N GLY A 645 -28.12 -24.26 35.19
CA GLY A 645 -26.72 -24.07 35.53
C GLY A 645 -25.83 -25.28 35.17
N ILE A 646 -26.33 -26.53 35.38
CA ILE A 646 -25.61 -27.72 34.94
C ILE A 646 -25.46 -27.79 33.44
N VAL A 647 -26.54 -27.56 32.68
CA VAL A 647 -26.46 -27.55 31.20
C VAL A 647 -25.44 -26.57 30.74
N PHE A 648 -25.46 -25.34 31.29
CA PHE A 648 -24.47 -24.30 30.92
C PHE A 648 -23.05 -24.70 31.32
N ALA A 649 -22.84 -25.29 32.50
CA ALA A 649 -21.53 -25.74 32.95
C ALA A 649 -20.95 -26.88 32.06
N TRP A 650 -21.75 -27.81 31.59
CA TRP A 650 -21.31 -28.82 30.63
C TRP A 650 -21.02 -28.25 29.24
N ILE A 651 -21.78 -27.23 28.78
CA ILE A 651 -21.51 -26.52 27.54
C ILE A 651 -20.19 -25.74 27.65
N ASP A 652 -19.94 -25.09 28.79
CA ASP A 652 -18.70 -24.34 29.02
C ASP A 652 -17.47 -25.25 29.02
N LEU A 653 -17.59 -26.49 29.49
CA LEU A 653 -16.53 -27.48 29.35
C LEU A 653 -16.09 -27.69 27.91
N LEU A 654 -17.04 -27.64 26.97
CA LEU A 654 -16.71 -27.70 25.53
C LEU A 654 -15.89 -26.48 25.08
N MET A 655 -16.20 -25.29 25.60
CA MET A 655 -15.42 -24.08 25.29
C MET A 655 -13.97 -24.18 25.82
N PHE A 656 -13.73 -24.83 26.97
CA PHE A 656 -12.38 -25.13 27.43
C PHE A 656 -11.61 -26.02 26.46
N PHE A 657 -12.28 -27.02 25.85
CA PHE A 657 -11.66 -27.87 24.85
C PHE A 657 -11.42 -27.14 23.50
N GLN A 658 -12.16 -26.06 23.20
CA GLN A 658 -11.92 -25.25 22.00
C GLN A 658 -10.50 -24.67 21.98
N ARG A 659 -9.94 -24.37 23.15
CA ARG A 659 -8.54 -23.87 23.30
C ARG A 659 -7.48 -24.96 23.15
N THR A 660 -7.90 -26.24 22.95
CA THR A 660 -7.01 -27.39 22.78
C THR A 660 -7.12 -27.98 21.38
N THR A 661 -6.01 -28.07 20.67
CA THR A 661 -5.97 -28.80 19.38
C THR A 661 -5.83 -30.31 19.66
N PRO A 662 -6.44 -31.19 18.87
CA PRO A 662 -7.20 -30.99 17.62
C PRO A 662 -8.71 -30.70 17.79
N ILE A 663 -9.24 -30.87 19.02
CA ILE A 663 -10.69 -30.80 19.30
C ILE A 663 -11.25 -29.40 19.02
N GLY A 664 -10.45 -28.36 19.23
CA GLY A 664 -10.85 -26.98 19.01
C GLY A 664 -11.31 -26.66 17.58
N ILE A 665 -10.72 -27.33 16.58
CA ILE A 665 -11.11 -27.14 15.16
C ILE A 665 -12.55 -27.61 14.95
N TYR A 666 -12.88 -28.79 15.44
CA TYR A 666 -14.25 -29.34 15.30
C TYR A 666 -15.29 -28.52 16.08
N LEU A 667 -14.90 -27.96 17.25
CA LEU A 667 -15.77 -27.08 18.02
C LEU A 667 -15.99 -25.71 17.32
N GLY A 668 -14.96 -25.17 16.67
CA GLY A 668 -15.08 -23.96 15.86
C GLY A 668 -16.04 -24.16 14.68
N ILE A 669 -15.92 -25.29 13.99
CA ILE A 669 -16.85 -25.68 12.92
C ILE A 669 -18.27 -25.84 13.47
N PHE A 670 -18.43 -26.51 14.63
CA PHE A 670 -19.73 -26.68 15.29
C PHE A 670 -20.38 -25.34 15.67
N GLY A 671 -19.60 -24.42 16.27
CA GLY A 671 -20.11 -23.09 16.60
C GLY A 671 -20.60 -22.29 15.39
N LEU A 672 -19.93 -22.46 14.24
CA LEU A 672 -20.36 -21.85 12.99
C LEU A 672 -21.64 -22.46 12.45
N ILE A 673 -21.73 -23.80 12.43
CA ILE A 673 -22.95 -24.50 12.01
C ILE A 673 -24.11 -24.01 12.90
N LEU A 674 -23.89 -23.86 14.20
CA LEU A 674 -24.89 -23.38 15.16
C LEU A 674 -25.34 -21.94 14.86
N THR A 675 -24.42 -21.05 14.49
CA THR A 675 -24.77 -19.66 14.13
C THR A 675 -25.54 -19.60 12.81
N ASN A 676 -25.17 -20.40 11.81
CA ASN A 676 -25.90 -20.47 10.56
C ASN A 676 -27.28 -21.08 10.75
N LEU A 677 -27.37 -22.12 11.60
CA LEU A 677 -28.64 -22.74 12.00
C LEU A 677 -29.54 -21.73 12.71
N ALA A 678 -29.00 -20.92 13.64
CA ALA A 678 -29.78 -19.90 14.34
C ALA A 678 -30.30 -18.83 13.40
N ASN A 679 -29.48 -18.34 12.47
CA ASN A 679 -29.90 -17.37 11.45
C ASN A 679 -31.01 -17.95 10.57
N LEU A 680 -30.89 -19.22 10.17
CA LEU A 680 -31.90 -19.89 9.37
C LEU A 680 -33.20 -20.13 10.16
N ALA A 681 -33.09 -20.48 11.45
CA ALA A 681 -34.25 -20.65 12.34
C ALA A 681 -35.08 -19.38 12.47
N VAL A 682 -34.43 -18.20 12.48
CA VAL A 682 -35.15 -16.91 12.48
C VAL A 682 -36.00 -16.75 11.22
N VAL A 683 -35.48 -17.14 10.05
CA VAL A 683 -36.19 -17.04 8.77
C VAL A 683 -37.39 -18.00 8.70
N PHE A 684 -37.26 -19.20 9.30
CA PHE A 684 -38.31 -20.20 9.26
C PHE A 684 -39.27 -20.21 10.45
N SER A 685 -38.97 -19.44 11.51
CA SER A 685 -39.85 -19.31 12.67
C SER A 685 -41.28 -18.88 12.33
N PRO A 686 -41.57 -17.96 11.40
CA PRO A 686 -42.93 -17.60 11.05
C PRO A 686 -43.73 -18.78 10.44
N PHE A 687 -43.07 -19.62 9.66
CA PHE A 687 -43.71 -20.81 9.09
C PHE A 687 -44.06 -21.83 10.17
N LEU A 688 -43.12 -22.07 11.13
CA LEU A 688 -43.40 -22.95 12.27
C LEU A 688 -44.57 -22.44 13.12
N VAL A 689 -44.61 -21.15 13.38
CA VAL A 689 -45.75 -20.51 14.11
C VAL A 689 -47.04 -20.67 13.32
N ALA A 690 -47.03 -20.44 12.01
CA ALA A 690 -48.24 -20.57 11.17
C ALA A 690 -48.79 -22.01 11.17
N PHE A 691 -47.95 -23.01 11.05
CA PHE A 691 -48.38 -24.41 11.12
C PHE A 691 -48.79 -24.81 12.54
N ALA A 692 -48.12 -24.30 13.59
CA ALA A 692 -48.53 -24.55 14.98
C ALA A 692 -49.93 -23.97 15.25
N LEU A 693 -50.22 -22.76 14.76
CA LEU A 693 -51.55 -22.14 14.81
C LEU A 693 -52.59 -22.99 14.04
N ALA A 694 -52.26 -23.40 12.83
CA ALA A 694 -53.15 -24.23 12.03
C ALA A 694 -53.51 -25.56 12.73
N PHE A 695 -52.50 -26.26 13.29
CA PHE A 695 -52.73 -27.50 14.04
C PHE A 695 -53.46 -27.26 15.36
N HIS A 696 -53.18 -26.16 16.09
CA HIS A 696 -53.98 -25.80 17.25
C HIS A 696 -55.47 -25.58 16.93
N LEU A 697 -55.78 -24.89 15.84
CA LEU A 697 -57.16 -24.62 15.42
C LEU A 697 -57.88 -25.90 14.90
N LEU A 698 -57.16 -26.77 14.22
CA LEU A 698 -57.75 -27.98 13.61
C LEU A 698 -57.80 -29.17 14.57
N LEU A 699 -56.86 -29.31 15.49
CA LEU A 699 -56.66 -30.44 16.38
C LEU A 699 -56.69 -30.06 17.87
N GLY A 700 -57.22 -28.88 18.25
CA GLY A 700 -57.26 -28.35 19.61
C GLY A 700 -57.98 -29.21 20.63
N ASN A 701 -58.79 -30.18 20.16
CA ASN A 701 -59.47 -31.21 20.99
C ASN A 701 -58.49 -32.29 21.48
N GLN A 702 -57.30 -32.36 20.91
CA GLN A 702 -56.29 -33.36 21.31
C GLN A 702 -55.34 -32.77 22.36
N ILE A 703 -54.88 -33.52 23.35
CA ILE A 703 -54.05 -33.09 24.47
C ILE A 703 -52.74 -32.43 23.99
N ARG A 704 -52.23 -32.93 22.85
CA ARG A 704 -50.95 -32.40 22.24
C ARG A 704 -51.10 -31.03 21.59
N PHE A 705 -52.31 -30.59 21.25
CA PHE A 705 -52.61 -29.34 20.55
C PHE A 705 -53.61 -28.45 21.29
N ASN A 706 -54.00 -28.83 22.51
CA ASN A 706 -55.02 -28.12 23.31
C ASN A 706 -54.56 -26.70 23.69
N ASP A 707 -53.26 -26.50 23.94
CA ASP A 707 -52.70 -25.21 24.27
C ASP A 707 -51.69 -24.79 23.18
N MET A 708 -51.52 -23.48 23.00
CA MET A 708 -50.64 -22.92 22.00
C MET A 708 -49.17 -23.37 22.21
N LEU A 709 -48.71 -23.48 23.44
CA LEU A 709 -47.35 -23.96 23.81
C LEU A 709 -47.18 -25.44 23.44
N ASN A 710 -48.18 -26.27 23.72
CA ASN A 710 -48.15 -27.69 23.39
C ASN A 710 -48.24 -27.90 21.87
N ALA A 711 -49.02 -27.08 21.16
CA ALA A 711 -49.12 -27.10 19.72
C ALA A 711 -47.79 -26.70 19.06
N PHE A 712 -47.13 -25.66 19.56
CA PHE A 712 -45.84 -25.24 19.06
C PHE A 712 -44.75 -26.31 19.30
N SER A 713 -44.65 -26.84 20.52
CA SER A 713 -43.68 -27.88 20.88
C SER A 713 -43.89 -29.16 20.06
N SER A 714 -45.14 -29.58 19.83
CA SER A 714 -45.52 -30.70 18.99
C SER A 714 -45.15 -30.45 17.50
N THR A 715 -45.35 -29.22 17.01
CA THR A 715 -44.97 -28.86 15.62
C THR A 715 -43.47 -28.83 15.44
N VAL A 716 -42.70 -28.37 16.41
CA VAL A 716 -41.24 -28.43 16.42
C VAL A 716 -40.71 -29.86 16.48
N SER A 717 -41.34 -30.71 17.32
CA SER A 717 -41.03 -32.15 17.38
C SER A 717 -41.33 -32.86 16.04
N MET A 718 -42.40 -32.53 15.38
CA MET A 718 -42.72 -33.04 14.02
C MET A 718 -41.71 -32.55 12.98
N PHE A 719 -41.20 -31.33 13.13
CA PHE A 719 -40.17 -30.80 12.24
C PHE A 719 -38.84 -31.57 12.37
N SER A 720 -38.49 -32.03 13.59
CA SER A 720 -37.29 -32.85 13.83
C SER A 720 -37.42 -34.31 13.33
N GLY A 721 -38.54 -34.68 12.77
CA GLY A 721 -38.78 -36.02 12.20
C GLY A 721 -39.42 -37.01 13.14
N GLU A 722 -39.85 -36.61 14.33
CA GLU A 722 -40.62 -37.41 15.25
C GLU A 722 -42.06 -37.61 14.73
N VAL A 723 -42.28 -38.65 13.93
CA VAL A 723 -43.56 -38.95 13.27
C VAL A 723 -44.53 -39.72 14.17
N GLY A 724 -44.27 -39.85 15.46
CA GLY A 724 -45.18 -40.50 16.45
C GLY A 724 -46.58 -39.84 16.58
N LEU A 725 -46.84 -38.82 15.71
CA LEU A 725 -48.15 -38.18 15.56
C LEU A 725 -49.07 -38.92 14.55
N ALA A 726 -48.57 -39.89 13.85
CA ALA A 726 -49.40 -40.70 12.96
C ALA A 726 -50.60 -41.26 13.69
N ASP A 727 -50.40 -41.72 14.94
CA ASP A 727 -51.48 -42.24 15.79
C ASP A 727 -52.56 -41.19 16.14
N ALA A 728 -52.21 -39.91 16.23
CA ALA A 728 -53.14 -38.81 16.48
C ALA A 728 -53.90 -38.41 15.24
N MET A 729 -53.33 -38.55 14.05
CA MET A 729 -53.92 -38.14 12.76
C MET A 729 -54.80 -39.21 12.12
N PHE A 730 -54.57 -40.50 12.38
CA PHE A 730 -55.27 -41.60 11.70
C PHE A 730 -56.52 -42.09 12.42
N ASN A 731 -56.84 -41.55 13.64
CA ASN A 731 -58.09 -41.87 14.34
C ASN A 731 -59.25 -41.06 13.73
N ARG A 732 -59.97 -41.67 12.80
CA ARG A 732 -61.23 -41.08 12.27
C ARG A 732 -62.25 -40.88 13.37
N TYR A 733 -63.04 -39.78 13.28
CA TYR A 733 -64.24 -39.59 14.09
C TYR A 733 -65.16 -40.76 13.91
N GLU A 734 -65.41 -41.56 15.00
CA GLU A 734 -66.45 -42.56 15.06
C GLU A 734 -67.49 -42.10 16.08
N PRO A 735 -68.81 -42.14 15.72
CA PRO A 735 -69.85 -41.80 16.66
C PRO A 735 -69.76 -42.67 17.93
N GLY A 736 -69.43 -42.07 19.06
CA GLY A 736 -69.18 -42.72 20.34
C GLY A 736 -67.74 -42.88 20.79
N ALA A 737 -66.75 -42.44 20.00
CA ALA A 737 -65.35 -42.35 20.42
C ALA A 737 -65.17 -41.16 21.34
N SER A 738 -64.21 -41.25 22.28
CA SER A 738 -63.88 -40.11 23.18
C SER A 738 -63.45 -38.91 22.34
N PRO A 739 -63.97 -37.70 22.65
CA PRO A 739 -63.67 -36.47 21.90
C PRO A 739 -62.18 -36.19 21.71
N GLU A 740 -61.38 -36.69 22.65
CA GLU A 740 -59.91 -36.46 22.72
C GLU A 740 -59.12 -37.24 21.63
N LYS A 741 -59.73 -38.22 20.94
CA LYS A 741 -59.12 -39.09 19.93
C LYS A 741 -59.64 -38.91 18.52
N SER A 742 -60.61 -38.03 18.29
CA SER A 742 -61.26 -37.85 16.99
C SER A 742 -60.73 -36.64 16.22
N VAL A 743 -60.55 -36.81 14.89
CA VAL A 743 -60.21 -35.69 14.02
C VAL A 743 -61.47 -35.21 13.29
N TYR A 744 -61.96 -34.02 13.67
CA TYR A 744 -63.23 -33.45 13.17
C TYR A 744 -63.13 -32.98 11.70
N TYR A 745 -62.04 -32.34 11.32
CA TYR A 745 -61.82 -31.79 9.98
C TYR A 745 -60.76 -32.60 9.21
N ALA A 746 -60.97 -33.89 9.05
CA ALA A 746 -60.02 -34.85 8.54
C ALA A 746 -59.35 -34.44 7.22
N THR A 747 -60.11 -34.05 6.22
CA THR A 747 -59.61 -33.70 4.89
C THR A 747 -58.65 -32.51 4.95
N LEU A 748 -59.03 -31.44 5.67
CA LEU A 748 -58.25 -30.22 5.81
C LEU A 748 -56.99 -30.50 6.68
N SER A 749 -57.13 -31.24 7.79
CA SER A 749 -56.05 -31.62 8.67
C SER A 749 -54.98 -32.44 7.94
N TYR A 750 -55.37 -33.41 7.10
CA TYR A 750 -54.47 -34.23 6.29
C TYR A 750 -53.73 -33.38 5.23
N LEU A 751 -54.47 -32.43 4.58
CA LEU A 751 -53.84 -31.55 3.57
C LEU A 751 -52.76 -30.70 4.23
N PHE A 752 -53.03 -30.06 5.37
CA PHE A 752 -52.05 -29.23 6.10
C PHE A 752 -50.88 -30.11 6.61
N PHE A 753 -51.17 -31.31 7.11
CA PHE A 753 -50.12 -32.23 7.55
C PHE A 753 -49.21 -32.67 6.38
N LEU A 754 -49.74 -33.08 5.25
CA LEU A 754 -48.97 -33.43 4.09
C LEU A 754 -48.14 -32.25 3.56
N THR A 755 -48.74 -31.06 3.52
CA THR A 755 -48.04 -29.84 3.16
C THR A 755 -46.90 -29.54 4.11
N PHE A 756 -47.13 -29.69 5.42
CA PHE A 756 -46.08 -29.51 6.43
C PHE A 756 -44.94 -30.51 6.26
N VAL A 757 -45.24 -31.80 6.12
CA VAL A 757 -44.20 -32.84 5.93
C VAL A 757 -43.40 -32.60 4.66
N ALA A 758 -44.08 -32.32 3.54
CA ALA A 758 -43.41 -32.08 2.26
C ALA A 758 -42.51 -30.84 2.31
N PHE A 759 -43.00 -29.74 2.86
CA PHE A 759 -42.29 -28.46 2.86
C PHE A 759 -41.28 -28.35 3.99
N MET A 760 -41.70 -28.63 5.23
CA MET A 760 -40.88 -28.41 6.39
C MET A 760 -39.93 -29.59 6.68
N SER A 761 -40.46 -30.83 6.74
CA SER A 761 -39.62 -31.97 7.13
C SER A 761 -38.70 -32.45 6.00
N ILE A 762 -39.18 -32.51 4.74
CA ILE A 762 -38.38 -33.02 3.64
C ILE A 762 -37.52 -31.93 3.01
N ALA A 763 -38.14 -30.83 2.54
CA ALA A 763 -37.39 -29.80 1.81
C ALA A 763 -36.42 -29.03 2.72
N LEU A 764 -36.89 -28.60 3.90
CA LEU A 764 -36.09 -27.78 4.80
C LEU A 764 -34.98 -28.57 5.49
N MET A 765 -35.24 -29.84 5.92
CA MET A 765 -34.22 -30.68 6.52
C MET A 765 -33.11 -31.04 5.53
N ASN A 766 -33.45 -31.29 4.27
CA ASN A 766 -32.46 -31.52 3.22
C ASN A 766 -31.64 -30.25 2.91
N MET A 767 -32.27 -29.08 2.93
CA MET A 767 -31.59 -27.80 2.78
C MET A 767 -30.64 -27.51 3.95
N LEU A 768 -31.06 -27.78 5.20
CA LEU A 768 -30.23 -27.66 6.40
C LEU A 768 -29.01 -28.58 6.31
N THR A 769 -29.23 -29.83 5.93
CA THR A 769 -28.15 -30.80 5.76
C THR A 769 -27.19 -30.37 4.64
N GLY A 770 -27.73 -29.87 3.51
CA GLY A 770 -26.93 -29.39 2.40
C GLY A 770 -26.04 -28.16 2.77
N ILE A 771 -26.61 -27.21 3.53
CA ILE A 771 -25.86 -26.03 4.02
C ILE A 771 -24.79 -26.47 5.03
N ALA A 772 -25.13 -27.35 5.98
CA ALA A 772 -24.18 -27.85 6.98
C ALA A 772 -23.00 -28.58 6.33
N VAL A 773 -23.24 -29.42 5.34
CA VAL A 773 -22.18 -30.15 4.61
C VAL A 773 -21.33 -29.20 3.76
N GLY A 774 -21.97 -28.28 3.02
CA GLY A 774 -21.27 -27.30 2.20
C GLY A 774 -20.37 -26.35 3.02
N ASP A 775 -20.86 -25.88 4.18
CA ASP A 775 -20.10 -25.03 5.09
C ASP A 775 -18.89 -25.77 5.72
N VAL A 776 -19.01 -27.07 6.00
CA VAL A 776 -17.91 -27.86 6.55
C VAL A 776 -16.77 -28.01 5.54
N GLU A 777 -17.06 -28.25 4.26
CA GLU A 777 -16.02 -28.37 3.24
C GLU A 777 -15.34 -27.02 2.95
N ALA A 778 -16.12 -25.94 2.81
CA ALA A 778 -15.58 -24.61 2.54
C ALA A 778 -14.69 -24.09 3.69
N LYS A 779 -15.01 -24.43 4.93
CA LYS A 779 -14.28 -23.93 6.11
C LYS A 779 -13.22 -24.86 6.68
N LYS A 780 -13.13 -26.10 6.23
CA LYS A 780 -12.05 -27.00 6.64
C LYS A 780 -10.68 -26.45 6.23
N SER A 781 -10.60 -25.73 5.11
CA SER A 781 -9.40 -25.03 4.69
C SER A 781 -9.12 -23.76 5.52
N GLN A 782 -10.16 -23.02 5.93
CA GLN A 782 -10.00 -21.82 6.77
C GLN A 782 -9.85 -22.13 8.26
N ALA A 783 -10.40 -23.25 8.74
CA ALA A 783 -10.41 -23.61 10.15
C ALA A 783 -8.99 -23.76 10.76
N ASN A 784 -8.02 -24.19 9.97
CA ASN A 784 -6.63 -24.30 10.40
C ASN A 784 -6.03 -22.92 10.72
N LEU A 785 -6.28 -21.92 9.86
CA LEU A 785 -5.82 -20.56 10.04
C LEU A 785 -6.51 -19.88 11.23
N GLU A 786 -7.84 -20.00 11.34
CA GLU A 786 -8.62 -19.48 12.46
C GLU A 786 -8.14 -20.06 13.80
N THR A 787 -7.78 -21.35 13.83
CA THR A 787 -7.22 -22.00 15.02
C THR A 787 -5.86 -21.40 15.39
N VAL A 788 -4.98 -21.16 14.42
CA VAL A 788 -3.70 -20.48 14.65
C VAL A 788 -3.93 -19.05 15.13
N GLN A 789 -4.89 -18.33 14.55
CA GLN A 789 -5.26 -16.98 14.96
C GLN A 789 -5.78 -16.94 16.41
N GLN A 790 -6.70 -17.85 16.77
CA GLN A 790 -7.20 -17.99 18.15
C GLN A 790 -6.08 -18.34 19.13
N LEU A 791 -5.18 -19.25 18.73
CA LEU A 791 -4.01 -19.61 19.53
C LEU A 791 -3.09 -18.39 19.74
N VAL A 792 -2.79 -17.63 18.72
CA VAL A 792 -1.98 -16.39 18.80
C VAL A 792 -2.64 -15.39 19.75
N ASN A 793 -3.94 -15.12 19.58
CA ASN A 793 -4.66 -14.18 20.42
C ASN A 793 -4.66 -14.60 21.89
N SER A 794 -4.98 -15.87 22.18
CA SER A 794 -5.00 -16.40 23.54
C SER A 794 -3.63 -16.40 24.20
N LEU A 795 -2.57 -16.70 23.45
CA LEU A 795 -1.20 -16.69 23.93
C LEU A 795 -0.69 -15.26 24.18
N VAL A 796 -0.94 -14.32 23.27
CA VAL A 796 -0.50 -12.93 23.41
C VAL A 796 -1.21 -12.24 24.58
N ASP A 797 -2.54 -12.38 24.70
CA ASP A 797 -3.32 -11.75 25.77
C ASP A 797 -2.89 -12.26 27.16
N SER A 798 -2.64 -13.54 27.30
CA SER A 798 -2.21 -14.10 28.57
C SER A 798 -0.73 -13.80 28.91
N TYR A 799 0.15 -13.56 27.91
CA TYR A 799 1.53 -13.08 28.18
C TYR A 799 1.55 -11.64 28.69
N THR A 800 0.73 -10.78 28.13
CA THR A 800 0.60 -9.40 28.60
C THR A 800 0.12 -9.32 30.06
N LEU A 801 -0.69 -10.27 30.52
CA LEU A 801 -1.13 -10.40 31.92
C LEU A 801 -0.01 -10.87 32.85
N LEU A 802 0.72 -11.92 32.48
CA LEU A 802 1.79 -12.48 33.28
C LEU A 802 3.01 -11.56 33.41
N ASP A 803 3.34 -10.81 32.39
CA ASP A 803 4.42 -9.81 32.41
C ASP A 803 4.12 -8.66 33.39
N LYS A 804 2.85 -8.33 33.62
CA LYS A 804 2.46 -7.37 34.68
C LYS A 804 2.78 -7.87 36.09
N PHE A 805 2.70 -9.19 36.32
CA PHE A 805 2.94 -9.80 37.64
C PHE A 805 4.38 -10.27 37.85
N LYS A 806 5.14 -10.58 36.81
CA LYS A 806 6.55 -10.99 36.86
C LYS A 806 7.41 -10.30 35.81
N PRO A 807 7.80 -9.03 36.03
CA PRO A 807 8.56 -8.25 35.02
C PRO A 807 9.99 -8.74 34.75
N ASN A 808 10.50 -9.69 35.52
CA ASN A 808 11.88 -10.22 35.44
C ASN A 808 11.97 -11.66 34.86
N ARG A 809 10.95 -12.14 34.18
CA ARG A 809 11.03 -13.43 33.51
C ARG A 809 12.01 -13.34 32.34
N SER A 810 13.13 -14.06 32.39
CA SER A 810 14.06 -14.14 31.26
C SER A 810 13.34 -14.85 30.11
N LEU A 811 12.84 -14.06 29.16
CA LEU A 811 12.33 -14.59 27.89
C LEU A 811 13.46 -15.40 27.23
N ARG A 812 13.22 -16.67 26.91
CA ARG A 812 14.19 -17.46 26.17
C ARG A 812 14.33 -16.87 24.76
N ARG A 813 15.50 -16.28 24.50
CA ARG A 813 15.79 -15.65 23.21
C ARG A 813 16.19 -16.65 22.15
N LYS A 814 16.68 -17.84 22.56
CA LYS A 814 17.23 -18.87 21.66
C LYS A 814 16.76 -20.25 22.08
N TYR A 815 16.34 -21.05 21.12
CA TYR A 815 15.96 -22.45 21.29
C TYR A 815 16.66 -23.30 20.23
N ILE A 816 17.27 -24.43 20.66
CA ILE A 816 17.93 -25.39 19.77
C ILE A 816 17.05 -26.63 19.74
N TYR A 817 16.54 -26.97 18.57
CA TYR A 817 15.64 -28.08 18.32
C TYR A 817 16.38 -29.22 17.63
N PHE A 818 16.33 -30.40 18.22
CA PHE A 818 16.90 -31.66 17.70
C PHE A 818 15.75 -32.59 17.30
N PRO A 819 15.35 -32.67 16.01
CA PRO A 819 14.21 -33.50 15.61
C PRO A 819 14.43 -35.00 15.80
N ASN A 820 15.68 -35.49 15.67
CA ASN A 820 16.01 -36.92 15.62
C ASN A 820 16.58 -37.49 16.94
N GLN A 821 16.85 -36.68 17.97
CA GLN A 821 17.38 -37.14 19.26
C GLN A 821 16.29 -37.47 20.24
N LYS A 822 16.45 -38.54 21.03
CA LYS A 822 15.60 -38.86 22.19
C LYS A 822 15.90 -37.86 23.31
N GLY A 823 15.17 -36.74 23.33
CA GLY A 823 15.31 -35.74 24.38
C GLY A 823 14.39 -35.96 25.60
N GLY A 824 14.55 -35.13 26.63
CA GLY A 824 13.68 -35.13 27.82
C GLY A 824 12.21 -34.81 27.47
N ILE A 825 11.31 -34.94 28.48
CA ILE A 825 9.85 -34.75 28.32
C ILE A 825 9.47 -33.44 27.59
N GLN A 826 10.14 -32.34 27.91
CA GLN A 826 9.87 -31.05 27.25
C GLN A 826 10.22 -31.08 25.75
N GLN A 827 11.30 -31.76 25.35
CA GLN A 827 11.67 -31.86 23.91
C GLN A 827 10.74 -32.82 23.17
N GLN A 828 10.29 -33.91 23.79
CA GLN A 828 9.31 -34.83 23.22
C GLN A 828 7.95 -34.11 23.02
N LEU A 829 7.52 -33.35 24.05
CA LEU A 829 6.31 -32.55 23.98
C LEU A 829 6.40 -31.43 22.91
N PHE A 830 7.55 -30.75 22.83
CA PHE A 830 7.81 -29.77 21.79
C PHE A 830 7.70 -30.40 20.39
N ARG A 831 8.34 -31.55 20.17
CA ARG A 831 8.30 -32.30 18.92
C ARG A 831 6.87 -32.66 18.51
N TYR A 832 6.10 -33.21 19.46
CA TYR A 832 4.70 -33.60 19.24
C TYR A 832 3.85 -32.40 18.86
N LEU A 833 3.90 -31.30 19.63
CA LEU A 833 3.11 -30.10 19.36
C LEU A 833 3.56 -29.37 18.10
N TYR A 834 4.88 -29.29 17.86
CA TYR A 834 5.45 -28.69 16.65
C TYR A 834 4.99 -29.44 15.40
N SER A 835 5.15 -30.78 15.37
CA SER A 835 4.71 -31.59 14.24
C SER A 835 3.20 -31.52 14.02
N HIS A 836 2.43 -31.29 15.07
CA HIS A 836 0.97 -31.19 14.95
C HIS A 836 0.54 -29.85 14.38
N ILE A 837 1.15 -28.75 14.83
CA ILE A 837 0.90 -27.40 14.27
C ILE A 837 1.42 -27.36 12.82
N GLU A 838 2.61 -27.88 12.56
CA GLU A 838 3.20 -27.96 11.22
C GLU A 838 2.32 -28.76 10.24
N LYS A 839 1.78 -29.91 10.66
CA LYS A 839 0.85 -30.68 9.84
C LYS A 839 -0.45 -29.94 9.58
N SER A 840 -1.00 -29.24 10.56
CA SER A 840 -2.24 -28.47 10.37
C SER A 840 -2.04 -27.25 9.45
N THR A 841 -0.83 -26.69 9.35
CA THR A 841 -0.50 -25.62 8.41
C THR A 841 -0.15 -26.12 7.00
N ARG A 842 0.53 -27.29 6.89
CA ARG A 842 0.97 -27.85 5.57
C ARG A 842 -0.13 -28.48 4.74
N ASN A 843 -1.25 -28.88 5.31
CA ASN A 843 -2.36 -29.47 4.51
C ASN A 843 -2.94 -28.49 3.47
N GLU A 844 -2.60 -27.20 3.53
CA GLU A 844 -2.95 -26.19 2.54
C GLU A 844 -1.85 -25.94 1.50
N GLU A 845 -0.57 -26.23 1.80
CA GLU A 845 0.54 -26.00 0.83
C GLU A 845 0.38 -26.85 -0.44
N THR A 846 -0.16 -28.05 -0.36
CA THR A 846 -0.41 -28.86 -1.56
C THR A 846 -1.51 -28.27 -2.44
N SER A 847 -2.56 -27.70 -1.86
CA SER A 847 -3.64 -27.04 -2.59
C SER A 847 -3.22 -25.67 -3.18
N THR A 848 -2.45 -24.89 -2.43
CA THR A 848 -1.95 -23.58 -2.90
C THR A 848 -0.78 -23.71 -3.88
N GLN A 849 0.09 -24.70 -3.75
CA GLN A 849 1.12 -24.99 -4.75
C GLN A 849 0.52 -25.48 -6.06
N VAL A 850 -0.49 -26.34 -6.03
CA VAL A 850 -1.20 -26.76 -7.24
C VAL A 850 -1.89 -25.57 -7.91
N LYS A 851 -2.54 -24.66 -7.16
CA LYS A 851 -3.13 -23.43 -7.70
C LYS A 851 -2.09 -22.43 -8.19
N ARG A 852 -0.92 -22.32 -7.54
CA ARG A 852 0.21 -21.48 -8.02
C ARG A 852 0.81 -22.05 -9.30
N ILE A 853 1.03 -23.35 -9.39
CA ILE A 853 1.54 -24.01 -10.59
C ILE A 853 0.54 -23.84 -11.75
N GLU A 854 -0.76 -24.00 -11.51
CA GLU A 854 -1.81 -23.72 -12.51
C GLU A 854 -1.86 -22.25 -12.91
N LEU A 855 -1.67 -21.31 -11.96
CA LEU A 855 -1.67 -19.87 -12.23
C LEU A 855 -0.39 -19.46 -13.00
N ASP A 856 0.77 -19.99 -12.65
CA ASP A 856 2.04 -19.74 -13.34
C ASP A 856 1.99 -20.31 -14.76
N GLU A 857 1.40 -21.51 -14.96
CA GLU A 857 1.19 -22.11 -16.28
C GLU A 857 0.23 -21.28 -17.16
N VAL A 858 -0.82 -20.70 -16.56
CA VAL A 858 -1.74 -19.77 -17.24
C VAL A 858 -1.06 -18.43 -17.54
N LEU A 859 -0.23 -17.92 -16.62
CA LEU A 859 0.55 -16.70 -16.84
C LEU A 859 1.60 -16.86 -17.93
N ASP A 860 2.27 -18.01 -18.01
CA ASP A 860 3.25 -18.30 -19.06
C ASP A 860 2.58 -18.48 -20.42
N LYS A 861 1.43 -19.15 -20.49
CA LYS A 861 0.60 -19.21 -21.71
C LYS A 861 0.08 -17.83 -22.16
N LEU A 862 -0.22 -16.93 -21.20
CA LEU A 862 -0.58 -15.54 -21.48
C LEU A 862 0.61 -14.74 -21.99
N ARG A 863 1.80 -14.90 -21.40
CA ARG A 863 3.05 -14.27 -21.85
C ARG A 863 3.42 -14.71 -23.27
N GLU A 864 3.28 -16.00 -23.57
CA GLU A 864 3.51 -16.55 -24.91
C GLU A 864 2.53 -15.98 -25.95
N LYS A 865 1.24 -15.88 -25.61
CA LYS A 865 0.23 -15.24 -26.49
C LYS A 865 0.48 -13.74 -26.68
N ILE A 866 0.88 -13.02 -25.65
CA ILE A 866 1.25 -11.60 -25.75
C ILE A 866 2.52 -11.45 -26.60
N GLY A 867 3.49 -12.36 -26.47
CA GLY A 867 4.67 -12.43 -27.32
C GLY A 867 4.32 -12.63 -28.79
N ALA A 868 3.45 -13.60 -29.08
CA ALA A 868 2.95 -13.87 -30.44
C ALA A 868 2.17 -12.69 -31.03
N LEU A 869 1.33 -12.03 -30.24
CA LEU A 869 0.62 -10.81 -30.64
C LEU A 869 1.58 -9.64 -30.90
N ARG A 870 2.64 -9.48 -30.14
CA ARG A 870 3.68 -8.48 -30.38
C ARG A 870 4.40 -8.71 -31.70
N VAL A 871 4.78 -9.96 -31.99
CA VAL A 871 5.41 -10.35 -33.27
C VAL A 871 4.44 -10.12 -34.44
N ALA A 872 3.17 -10.51 -34.31
CA ALA A 872 2.15 -10.26 -35.31
C ALA A 872 1.90 -8.76 -35.57
N PHE A 873 1.93 -7.94 -34.52
CA PHE A 873 1.79 -6.49 -34.63
C PHE A 873 3.02 -5.86 -35.32
N PHE A 874 4.22 -6.39 -35.05
CA PHE A 874 5.46 -5.92 -35.68
C PHE A 874 5.46 -6.28 -37.19
N THR A 875 5.07 -7.50 -37.53
CA THR A 875 4.94 -7.93 -38.95
C THR A 875 3.86 -7.16 -39.69
N LEU A 876 2.71 -6.86 -39.06
CA LEU A 876 1.69 -5.98 -39.62
C LEU A 876 2.16 -4.55 -39.82
N SER A 877 2.96 -4.01 -38.90
CA SER A 877 3.58 -2.68 -39.00
C SER A 877 4.60 -2.65 -40.14
N GLU A 878 5.43 -3.70 -40.32
CA GLU A 878 6.37 -3.80 -41.44
C GLU A 878 5.65 -3.95 -42.78
N THR A 879 4.60 -4.76 -42.85
CA THR A 879 3.81 -4.90 -44.08
C THR A 879 3.05 -3.62 -44.43
N ALA A 880 2.55 -2.88 -43.43
CA ALA A 880 1.94 -1.57 -43.68
C ALA A 880 2.96 -0.53 -44.17
N ALA A 881 4.19 -0.56 -43.66
CA ALA A 881 5.28 0.30 -44.12
C ALA A 881 5.78 -0.05 -45.54
N VAL A 882 5.74 -1.31 -45.91
CA VAL A 882 6.05 -1.77 -47.29
C VAL A 882 4.92 -1.41 -48.22
N LEU A 883 3.67 -1.51 -47.82
CA LEU A 883 2.50 -1.09 -48.59
C LEU A 883 2.49 0.43 -48.84
N SER A 884 2.83 1.23 -47.83
CA SER A 884 2.93 2.70 -48.01
C SER A 884 4.07 3.08 -48.93
N ARG A 885 5.23 2.39 -48.90
CA ARG A 885 6.32 2.61 -49.88
C ARG A 885 5.94 2.20 -51.30
N ASN A 886 5.18 1.11 -51.46
CA ASN A 886 4.72 0.66 -52.78
C ASN A 886 3.62 1.57 -53.34
N THR A 887 2.83 2.23 -52.49
CA THR A 887 1.87 3.24 -52.95
C THR A 887 2.56 4.55 -53.34
N GLU A 888 3.60 4.97 -52.62
CA GLU A 888 4.44 6.11 -53.00
C GLU A 888 5.19 5.87 -54.32
N SER A 889 5.78 4.67 -54.53
CA SER A 889 6.43 4.30 -55.79
C SER A 889 5.45 4.17 -56.96
N ALA A 890 4.22 3.71 -56.72
CA ALA A 890 3.18 3.63 -57.76
C ALA A 890 2.64 5.03 -58.13
N GLU A 891 2.61 5.98 -57.20
CA GLU A 891 2.28 7.38 -57.45
C GLU A 891 3.42 8.09 -58.18
N GLU A 892 4.70 7.76 -57.95
CA GLU A 892 5.84 8.26 -58.70
C GLU A 892 5.92 7.67 -60.13
N GLU A 893 5.62 6.37 -60.32
CA GLU A 893 5.53 5.77 -61.68
C GLU A 893 4.34 6.33 -62.48
N SER A 894 3.18 6.64 -61.84
CA SER A 894 2.08 7.28 -62.52
C SER A 894 2.36 8.71 -62.93
N ARG A 895 3.18 9.45 -62.14
CA ARG A 895 3.65 10.81 -62.47
C ARG A 895 4.69 10.82 -63.55
N SER A 896 5.54 9.78 -63.66
CA SER A 896 6.54 9.67 -64.76
C SER A 896 5.94 9.25 -66.08
N SER A 897 4.83 8.48 -66.08
CA SER A 897 4.11 8.10 -67.31
C SER A 897 3.21 9.19 -67.91
N GLU A 898 2.80 10.18 -67.09
CA GLU A 898 2.10 11.38 -67.62
C GLU A 898 3.06 12.40 -68.25
N PHE A 899 4.37 12.34 -67.97
CA PHE A 899 5.35 13.29 -68.54
C PHE A 899 5.92 12.82 -69.92
N ASP A 900 5.80 11.51 -70.23
CA ASP A 900 6.28 10.95 -71.53
C ASP A 900 5.20 10.90 -72.64
N SER A 901 3.95 11.31 -72.37
CA SER A 901 2.88 11.29 -73.35
C SER A 901 2.65 12.61 -74.12
N ASP A 902 3.35 13.70 -73.70
CA ASP A 902 3.21 15.04 -74.34
C ASP A 902 4.38 15.49 -75.25
N SER A 903 5.35 14.53 -75.54
CA SER A 903 6.45 14.89 -76.45
C SER A 903 6.33 14.35 -77.85
N ASP A 904 5.18 13.74 -78.25
CA ASP A 904 4.95 13.30 -79.63
C ASP A 904 3.52 13.68 -80.04
N LYS A 905 3.29 15.02 -80.25
CA LYS A 905 2.38 15.58 -81.33
C LYS A 905 2.53 17.09 -81.42
#